data_b0a6fc8aff3b2d5ef5149534ab6248cd
#
_entry.id   b0a6fc8aff3b2d5ef5149534ab6248cd
#
_cell.length_a   1.000
_cell.length_b   1.000
_cell.length_c   1.000
_cell.angle_alpha   90.00
_cell.angle_beta   90.00
_cell.angle_gamma   90.00
#
_symmetry.space_group_name_H-M   'P 1'
#
loop_
_entity.id
_entity.type
_entity.pdbx_description
1 polymer ?
#
loop_
_entity_poly.entity_id
_entity_poly.type
_entity_poly.pdbx_seq_one_letter_code
_entity_poly.pdbx_strand_id
1 'polypeptide(L)'
;MATFNFNSPMHEFQPQNQIFWSTALNYASGIELPDQHCANLNVASTVFEAQSSLEYPGWTENHEEPTFKFDRNETSGNGPEYETSVSNEWIGIQQWPESQIDEIPEPYRKVVIQYGKSGLPQINFHQYNRTGFCGLQDCSTDAFPNAMIQALYFQEAIRDLVLSHSCNVDPCLVCELSFLFHKMDQSPGFVCQSNNFQRAIRTSQEALALGLVLTESSTSIDGFTMIGLVQTWNRFMLEQFHAIDDRLLGKQCEIQAVKVTKCASCKGCLSVEYDNDNVCNLTYPTGSKKTHFEDVLVASLNCVGTKPSWCGLCRHFQMANQRRQIQCLPSSLTVNTGLDQGTNLEFWRDQCAQLVTSSKGGNNESGQSWIPERLTLRQLANGHLKGGSDDLSPLEREEILEDVQYELHTVCSTIVDPGTGQALNVVAAINVGDFYHARVGSPVSQWYLFNDFSIDPINVSEARRINLEWQVPTSLVYRRQMNRVSSEQPQIVPVSTSSFGFEVLSPTWGHGSPLTFLPLAVDEVPSAGDLVALDAEFVTLKPEQKSLVEDGCWRTVRLAQRAVARVTCLRGQGPMTGVPFVDDYISCQEEIFDHVTEYSGIYPGDLDPTTSTKYLTSMKTTYKRIRYLVDAGCIFVGHGLKNDFDMLNIVVPVEQVVDTVHLFQLPNRRLLSLKFLAWYFLDKIIQVGTHDPTEDAATALELFQRYREFEALNNVPEVLCQLYKDAQANQWRVPRQL
;
A
#
# COMPACT_ATOMS: atom_id res chain seq x y z
N MET A 1 17.37 -37.83 37.66
CA MET A 1 18.64 -37.39 38.24
C MET A 1 19.72 -37.61 37.19
N ALA A 2 20.06 -36.52 36.51
CA ALA A 2 21.36 -36.26 35.82
C ALA A 2 21.30 -34.81 35.34
N THR A 3 21.93 -33.95 36.11
CA THR A 3 22.18 -32.55 35.82
C THR A 3 23.32 -32.43 34.80
N PHE A 4 23.11 -31.77 33.69
CA PHE A 4 24.21 -31.30 32.83
C PHE A 4 24.31 -29.75 32.91
N ASN A 5 25.42 -29.33 33.50
CA ASN A 5 25.91 -27.96 33.48
C ASN A 5 26.54 -27.69 32.11
N PHE A 6 26.07 -26.61 31.45
CA PHE A 6 26.81 -25.95 30.35
C PHE A 6 27.14 -24.52 30.76
N ASN A 7 28.38 -24.33 31.24
CA ASN A 7 29.09 -23.09 31.23
C ASN A 7 30.04 -23.08 30.01
N SER A 8 29.80 -22.21 29.07
CA SER A 8 30.78 -21.76 28.07
C SER A 8 30.52 -20.30 27.76
N PRO A 9 31.57 -19.45 27.63
CA PRO A 9 31.43 -18.01 27.58
C PRO A 9 30.90 -17.55 26.24
N MET A 10 29.88 -16.70 26.27
CA MET A 10 29.40 -15.96 25.13
C MET A 10 30.48 -14.96 24.68
N HIS A 11 30.96 -15.11 23.46
CA HIS A 11 31.66 -14.05 22.75
C HIS A 11 30.63 -12.96 22.41
N GLU A 12 30.85 -11.76 22.90
CA GLU A 12 30.12 -10.56 22.52
C GLU A 12 30.31 -10.31 21.00
N PHE A 13 29.27 -10.50 20.23
CA PHE A 13 29.14 -9.95 18.90
C PHE A 13 28.68 -8.50 19.03
N GLN A 14 29.57 -7.55 18.79
CA GLN A 14 29.17 -6.16 18.59
C GLN A 14 28.61 -6.02 17.17
N PRO A 15 27.43 -5.42 17.00
CA PRO A 15 26.88 -5.20 15.66
C PRO A 15 27.63 -4.04 14.97
N GLN A 16 28.35 -4.36 13.90
CA GLN A 16 28.98 -3.36 13.01
C GLN A 16 27.95 -2.53 12.21
N ASN A 17 26.67 -2.74 12.41
CA ASN A 17 25.60 -2.09 11.65
C ASN A 17 25.27 -0.65 12.06
N GLN A 18 25.85 -0.10 13.15
CA GLN A 18 25.58 1.28 13.55
C GLN A 18 26.26 2.33 12.66
N ILE A 19 27.30 1.97 11.90
CA ILE A 19 28.05 2.94 11.08
C ILE A 19 27.30 3.23 9.76
N PHE A 20 26.56 2.28 9.22
CA PHE A 20 25.85 2.44 7.94
C PHE A 20 24.64 3.39 8.03
N TRP A 21 23.93 3.38 9.15
CA TRP A 21 22.75 4.25 9.35
C TRP A 21 23.11 5.72 9.60
N SER A 22 24.29 6.00 10.17
CA SER A 22 24.75 7.37 10.34
C SER A 22 25.13 8.05 9.02
N THR A 23 25.62 7.29 8.05
CA THR A 23 25.99 7.82 6.74
C THR A 23 24.76 8.17 5.88
N ALA A 24 23.72 7.35 5.92
CA ALA A 24 22.46 7.65 5.22
C ALA A 24 21.72 8.87 5.79
N LEU A 25 21.79 9.08 7.11
CA LEU A 25 21.21 10.26 7.79
C LEU A 25 21.99 11.55 7.51
N ASN A 26 23.32 11.47 7.33
CA ASN A 26 24.15 12.64 7.02
C ASN A 26 23.95 13.11 5.56
N TYR A 27 23.61 12.21 4.63
CA TYR A 27 23.27 12.58 3.25
C TYR A 27 21.95 13.36 3.16
N ALA A 28 21.00 13.06 4.05
CA ALA A 28 19.71 13.79 4.12
C ALA A 28 19.85 15.18 4.78
N SER A 29 20.93 15.47 5.51
CA SER A 29 21.14 16.72 6.25
C SER A 29 22.10 17.73 5.59
N GLY A 30 22.72 17.41 4.45
CA GLY A 30 23.57 18.36 3.69
C GLY A 30 24.85 18.80 4.40
N ILE A 31 25.41 17.98 5.29
CA ILE A 31 26.66 18.28 6.00
C ILE A 31 27.83 17.57 5.32
N GLU A 32 28.72 18.34 4.67
CA GLU A 32 30.00 17.86 4.13
C GLU A 32 30.94 17.46 5.26
N LEU A 33 31.45 16.24 5.24
CA LEU A 33 32.56 15.77 6.08
C LEU A 33 33.86 15.72 5.28
N PRO A 34 35.02 16.09 5.87
CA PRO A 34 36.28 16.15 5.17
C PRO A 34 36.84 14.74 4.87
N ASP A 35 37.37 14.61 3.65
CA ASP A 35 38.08 13.44 3.13
C ASP A 35 39.23 13.00 4.04
N GLN A 36 39.12 11.83 4.65
CA GLN A 36 40.26 10.94 4.93
C GLN A 36 39.78 9.55 5.37
N HIS A 37 40.26 8.53 4.66
CA HIS A 37 40.11 7.07 4.86
C HIS A 37 39.00 6.34 4.05
N CYS A 38 39.17 6.28 2.74
CA CYS A 38 38.55 5.25 1.91
C CYS A 38 39.55 4.74 0.85
N ALA A 39 40.38 3.82 1.24
CA ALA A 39 41.27 3.15 0.31
C ALA A 39 41.18 1.61 0.40
N ASN A 40 39.97 1.02 0.41
CA ASN A 40 39.85 -0.45 0.21
C ASN A 40 38.38 -0.95 0.06
N LEU A 41 37.51 -0.18 -0.61
CA LEU A 41 36.15 -0.66 -0.93
C LEU A 41 35.71 -0.23 -2.34
N ASN A 42 36.51 -0.63 -3.36
CA ASN A 42 36.33 -0.10 -4.71
C ASN A 42 35.30 -0.84 -5.60
N VAL A 43 34.58 -1.85 -5.11
CA VAL A 43 33.58 -2.55 -5.94
C VAL A 43 32.16 -2.20 -5.55
N ALA A 44 31.87 -1.99 -4.28
CA ALA A 44 30.53 -1.62 -3.80
C ALA A 44 30.18 -0.14 -4.07
N SER A 45 31.19 0.76 -4.02
CA SER A 45 30.97 2.20 -4.24
C SER A 45 30.66 2.56 -5.70
N THR A 46 31.19 1.83 -6.66
CA THR A 46 30.92 2.07 -8.10
C THR A 46 29.48 1.71 -8.50
N VAL A 47 28.87 0.74 -7.84
CA VAL A 47 27.46 0.38 -8.08
C VAL A 47 26.53 1.42 -7.44
N PHE A 48 26.91 1.98 -6.30
CA PHE A 48 26.11 2.98 -5.59
C PHE A 48 26.13 4.36 -6.29
N GLU A 49 27.29 4.78 -6.82
CA GLU A 49 27.38 6.03 -7.61
C GLU A 49 26.62 5.93 -8.95
N ALA A 50 26.53 4.72 -9.55
CA ALA A 50 25.75 4.51 -10.77
C ALA A 50 24.20 4.59 -10.51
N GLN A 51 23.74 4.35 -9.30
CA GLN A 51 22.32 4.48 -8.95
C GLN A 51 21.93 5.87 -8.44
N SER A 52 22.86 6.62 -7.81
CA SER A 52 22.60 7.99 -7.34
C SER A 52 22.76 9.05 -8.43
N SER A 53 23.41 8.75 -9.55
CA SER A 53 23.63 9.63 -10.69
C SER A 53 22.69 9.41 -11.88
N LEU A 54 21.50 8.85 -11.66
CA LEU A 54 20.42 8.85 -12.65
C LEU A 54 19.76 10.25 -12.76
N GLU A 55 20.58 11.28 -12.99
CA GLU A 55 20.16 12.42 -13.78
C GLU A 55 20.05 11.94 -15.23
N TYR A 56 18.84 11.81 -15.72
CA TYR A 56 18.59 11.47 -17.12
C TYR A 56 19.16 12.56 -18.03
N PRO A 57 20.15 12.27 -18.90
CA PRO A 57 20.58 13.23 -19.90
C PRO A 57 19.42 13.42 -20.86
N GLY A 58 19.02 14.68 -21.05
CA GLY A 58 18.07 15.04 -22.08
C GLY A 58 18.50 14.47 -23.45
N TRP A 59 17.61 13.71 -24.05
CA TRP A 59 17.77 13.21 -25.40
C TRP A 59 17.69 14.40 -26.37
N THR A 60 18.83 14.79 -26.92
CA THR A 60 18.82 15.66 -28.10
C THR A 60 18.30 14.85 -29.28
N GLU A 61 17.25 15.35 -29.87
CA GLU A 61 16.69 14.86 -31.14
C GLU A 61 17.76 14.81 -32.22
N ASN A 62 18.04 13.66 -32.75
CA ASN A 62 18.50 13.39 -34.10
C ASN A 62 18.76 11.90 -34.30
N HIS A 63 17.75 11.15 -34.66
CA HIS A 63 17.91 9.94 -35.46
C HIS A 63 16.61 9.66 -36.23
N GLU A 64 16.77 9.58 -37.56
CA GLU A 64 15.77 9.32 -38.56
C GLU A 64 15.01 8.02 -38.31
N GLU A 65 13.69 8.06 -38.40
CA GLU A 65 12.81 6.90 -38.37
C GLU A 65 13.00 6.03 -39.63
N PRO A 66 13.09 4.71 -39.54
CA PRO A 66 12.88 3.84 -40.68
C PRO A 66 11.38 3.74 -40.95
N THR A 67 10.93 4.42 -42.00
CA THR A 67 9.59 4.27 -42.57
C THR A 67 9.43 2.89 -43.15
N PHE A 68 8.60 2.05 -42.53
CA PHE A 68 8.07 0.84 -43.18
C PHE A 68 6.93 1.22 -44.11
N LYS A 69 7.18 1.14 -45.43
CA LYS A 69 6.15 1.20 -46.46
C LYS A 69 5.48 -0.19 -46.55
N PHE A 70 4.18 -0.23 -46.25
CA PHE A 70 3.32 -1.35 -46.67
C PHE A 70 2.91 -1.16 -48.11
N ASP A 71 3.36 -2.04 -48.98
CA ASP A 71 2.83 -2.18 -50.35
C ASP A 71 1.44 -2.82 -50.29
N ARG A 72 0.45 -2.06 -50.73
CA ARG A 72 -0.89 -2.59 -51.03
C ARG A 72 -0.84 -3.25 -52.40
N ASN A 73 -1.03 -4.56 -52.46
CA ASN A 73 -1.49 -5.22 -53.67
C ASN A 73 -2.95 -5.66 -53.45
N GLU A 74 -3.79 -5.13 -54.34
CA GLU A 74 -5.20 -5.42 -54.45
C GLU A 74 -5.42 -6.83 -54.98
N THR A 75 -6.31 -7.60 -54.33
CA THR A 75 -7.12 -8.60 -55.05
C THR A 75 -8.54 -8.60 -54.47
N SER A 76 -9.47 -8.34 -55.39
CA SER A 76 -10.90 -8.33 -55.20
C SER A 76 -11.48 -9.71 -54.85
N GLY A 77 -12.36 -9.74 -53.85
CA GLY A 77 -13.18 -10.92 -53.54
C GLY A 77 -14.37 -10.55 -52.66
N ASN A 78 -15.56 -10.61 -53.23
CA ASN A 78 -16.85 -10.35 -52.63
C ASN A 78 -17.16 -11.33 -51.49
N GLY A 79 -17.49 -10.83 -50.29
CA GLY A 79 -18.12 -11.56 -49.19
C GLY A 79 -18.97 -10.59 -48.33
N PRO A 80 -20.01 -11.02 -47.63
CA PRO A 80 -21.16 -10.20 -47.25
C PRO A 80 -20.82 -9.19 -46.14
N GLU A 81 -21.40 -8.02 -46.34
CA GLU A 81 -21.42 -6.90 -45.38
C GLU A 81 -22.10 -7.31 -44.10
N TYR A 82 -21.33 -7.32 -42.99
CA TYR A 82 -21.86 -7.12 -41.62
C TYR A 82 -21.57 -5.68 -41.21
N GLU A 83 -22.61 -4.85 -41.24
CA GLU A 83 -22.61 -3.56 -40.58
C GLU A 83 -22.42 -3.77 -39.08
N THR A 84 -21.20 -3.62 -38.59
CA THR A 84 -20.95 -3.31 -37.18
C THR A 84 -20.85 -1.78 -37.05
N SER A 85 -21.97 -1.17 -36.68
CA SER A 85 -21.99 0.20 -36.16
C SER A 85 -21.19 0.25 -34.86
N VAL A 86 -19.89 0.46 -34.95
CA VAL A 86 -19.09 0.87 -33.80
C VAL A 86 -19.39 2.35 -33.58
N SER A 87 -20.23 2.63 -32.61
CA SER A 87 -20.48 3.98 -32.11
C SER A 87 -19.17 4.57 -31.58
N ASN A 88 -18.71 5.61 -32.20
CA ASN A 88 -17.57 6.45 -31.77
C ASN A 88 -17.94 7.28 -30.51
N GLU A 89 -18.26 6.65 -29.40
CA GLU A 89 -18.61 7.33 -28.12
C GLU A 89 -17.56 7.19 -27.01
N TRP A 90 -16.29 6.91 -27.35
CA TRP A 90 -15.22 6.79 -26.35
C TRP A 90 -14.14 7.87 -26.47
N ILE A 91 -14.54 9.14 -26.66
CA ILE A 91 -13.63 10.29 -26.50
C ILE A 91 -14.23 11.21 -25.43
N GLY A 92 -14.19 10.77 -24.19
CA GLY A 92 -14.35 11.64 -23.05
C GLY A 92 -13.02 12.30 -22.72
N ILE A 93 -12.70 13.40 -23.40
CA ILE A 93 -11.66 14.31 -22.95
C ILE A 93 -12.21 14.98 -21.70
N GLN A 94 -11.82 14.53 -20.51
CA GLN A 94 -11.98 15.33 -19.30
C GLN A 94 -10.97 16.48 -19.35
N GLN A 95 -11.32 17.56 -20.03
CA GLN A 95 -10.75 18.87 -19.73
C GLN A 95 -11.37 19.32 -18.41
N TRP A 96 -10.56 19.30 -17.36
CA TRP A 96 -10.92 19.96 -16.10
C TRP A 96 -11.00 21.46 -16.39
N PRO A 97 -12.04 22.16 -15.94
CA PRO A 97 -12.09 23.61 -16.06
C PRO A 97 -10.98 24.21 -15.19
N GLU A 98 -9.90 24.63 -15.80
CA GLU A 98 -8.68 25.16 -15.14
C GLU A 98 -8.97 26.32 -14.17
N SER A 99 -10.04 27.09 -14.39
CA SER A 99 -10.30 28.32 -13.65
C SER A 99 -10.76 28.16 -12.19
N GLN A 100 -11.15 26.95 -11.74
CA GLN A 100 -11.64 26.72 -10.37
C GLN A 100 -10.71 25.83 -9.54
N ILE A 101 -9.87 25.02 -10.18
CA ILE A 101 -8.84 24.21 -9.50
C ILE A 101 -7.76 25.10 -8.87
N ASP A 102 -7.55 26.30 -9.39
CA ASP A 102 -6.55 27.24 -8.87
C ASP A 102 -6.84 27.74 -7.44
N GLU A 103 -8.06 27.56 -6.94
CA GLU A 103 -8.41 27.88 -5.56
C GLU A 103 -7.96 26.80 -4.54
N ILE A 104 -7.68 25.57 -5.01
CA ILE A 104 -7.19 24.48 -4.17
C ILE A 104 -5.68 24.61 -4.01
N PRO A 105 -5.13 24.69 -2.77
CA PRO A 105 -3.69 24.78 -2.55
C PRO A 105 -2.93 23.60 -3.17
N GLU A 106 -1.73 23.84 -3.69
CA GLU A 106 -0.92 22.86 -4.42
C GLU A 106 -0.74 21.52 -3.66
N PRO A 107 -0.43 21.48 -2.34
CA PRO A 107 -0.26 20.22 -1.61
C PRO A 107 -1.51 19.32 -1.59
N TYR A 108 -2.70 19.90 -1.80
CA TYR A 108 -3.98 19.16 -1.80
C TYR A 108 -4.40 18.71 -3.20
N ARG A 109 -3.74 19.20 -4.27
CA ARG A 109 -4.04 18.81 -5.64
C ARG A 109 -3.52 17.42 -5.94
N LYS A 110 -4.29 16.66 -6.72
CA LYS A 110 -3.85 15.35 -7.21
C LYS A 110 -2.71 15.52 -8.21
N VAL A 111 -1.60 14.82 -7.96
CA VAL A 111 -0.46 14.78 -8.88
C VAL A 111 -0.63 13.62 -9.85
N VAL A 112 -0.74 13.93 -11.14
CA VAL A 112 -0.90 12.93 -12.20
C VAL A 112 0.48 12.51 -12.72
N ILE A 113 0.79 11.21 -12.63
CA ILE A 113 2.04 10.66 -13.15
C ILE A 113 1.89 10.45 -14.65
N GLN A 114 2.78 11.06 -15.44
CA GLN A 114 2.91 10.77 -16.85
C GLN A 114 4.02 9.75 -17.06
N TYR A 115 3.83 8.84 -18.00
CA TYR A 115 4.81 7.79 -18.30
C TYR A 115 5.37 7.97 -19.70
N GLY A 116 6.69 7.78 -19.82
CA GLY A 116 7.39 7.77 -21.12
C GLY A 116 7.09 6.50 -21.94
N LYS A 117 7.60 6.45 -23.16
CA LYS A 117 7.42 5.30 -24.08
C LYS A 117 7.93 3.96 -23.50
N SER A 118 8.86 4.01 -22.57
CA SER A 118 9.42 2.83 -21.86
C SER A 118 8.65 2.44 -20.60
N GLY A 119 7.51 3.09 -20.30
CA GLY A 119 6.75 2.88 -19.06
C GLY A 119 7.39 3.48 -17.81
N LEU A 120 8.51 4.23 -17.95
CA LEU A 120 9.13 4.91 -16.82
C LEU A 120 8.37 6.21 -16.50
N PRO A 121 8.15 6.50 -15.19
CA PRO A 121 7.49 7.73 -14.79
C PRO A 121 8.33 8.96 -15.18
N GLN A 122 7.69 9.96 -15.78
CA GLN A 122 8.31 11.25 -16.15
C GLN A 122 8.15 12.26 -15.01
N ILE A 123 8.42 11.86 -13.80
CA ILE A 123 8.27 12.67 -12.59
C ILE A 123 9.44 12.41 -11.63
N ASN A 124 9.91 13.46 -10.99
CA ASN A 124 10.86 13.32 -9.89
C ASN A 124 10.10 13.25 -8.57
N PHE A 125 9.94 12.07 -8.02
CA PHE A 125 9.22 11.85 -6.75
C PHE A 125 9.81 12.62 -5.58
N HIS A 126 11.13 12.88 -5.55
CA HIS A 126 11.78 13.67 -4.51
C HIS A 126 11.34 15.14 -4.44
N GLN A 127 10.73 15.66 -5.51
CA GLN A 127 10.14 17.01 -5.47
C GLN A 127 8.87 17.04 -4.64
N TYR A 128 8.12 15.94 -4.58
CA TYR A 128 6.85 15.79 -3.88
C TYR A 128 6.97 15.15 -2.51
N ASN A 129 8.04 14.40 -2.26
CA ASN A 129 8.31 13.80 -0.96
C ASN A 129 9.78 13.99 -0.59
N ARG A 130 10.03 14.94 0.32
CA ARG A 130 11.36 15.20 0.92
C ARG A 130 11.46 14.64 2.32
N THR A 131 10.48 13.84 2.74
CA THR A 131 10.43 13.26 4.08
C THR A 131 11.08 11.88 4.09
N GLY A 132 11.31 11.33 5.28
CA GLY A 132 11.72 9.93 5.44
C GLY A 132 10.54 8.95 5.44
N PHE A 133 9.32 9.36 5.04
CA PHE A 133 8.15 8.49 5.00
C PHE A 133 7.96 7.88 3.62
N CYS A 134 7.40 6.69 3.57
CA CYS A 134 7.02 6.04 2.32
C CYS A 134 5.72 6.65 1.78
N GLY A 135 5.73 7.08 0.51
CA GLY A 135 4.54 7.48 -0.23
C GLY A 135 3.83 6.27 -0.86
N LEU A 136 2.55 6.39 -1.17
CA LEU A 136 1.79 5.38 -1.91
C LEU A 136 1.42 5.91 -3.29
N GLN A 137 1.69 5.12 -4.35
CA GLN A 137 1.37 5.49 -5.72
C GLN A 137 -0.11 5.19 -6.04
N ASP A 138 -0.78 6.12 -6.71
CA ASP A 138 -2.08 5.88 -7.33
C ASP A 138 -1.90 5.07 -8.63
N CYS A 139 -2.04 3.76 -8.53
CA CYS A 139 -1.87 2.84 -9.67
C CYS A 139 -3.20 2.37 -10.27
N SER A 140 -4.34 2.65 -9.64
CA SER A 140 -5.65 2.13 -10.06
C SER A 140 -6.78 3.09 -9.73
N THR A 141 -7.97 2.85 -10.33
CA THR A 141 -9.20 3.59 -10.00
C THR A 141 -9.59 3.47 -8.53
N ASP A 142 -9.17 2.38 -7.87
CA ASP A 142 -9.48 2.09 -6.47
C ASP A 142 -8.40 2.60 -5.50
N ALA A 143 -7.57 3.58 -5.87
CA ALA A 143 -6.49 4.08 -5.02
C ALA A 143 -6.96 5.05 -3.92
N PHE A 144 -8.26 5.40 -3.88
CA PHE A 144 -8.80 6.28 -2.84
C PHE A 144 -8.48 5.84 -1.39
N PRO A 145 -8.23 4.54 -1.07
CA PRO A 145 -7.84 4.13 0.28
C PRO A 145 -6.40 4.47 0.69
N ASN A 146 -5.53 4.92 -0.22
CA ASN A 146 -4.12 5.17 0.10
C ASN A 146 -3.94 6.09 1.32
N ALA A 147 -4.68 7.20 1.37
CA ALA A 147 -4.64 8.13 2.51
C ALA A 147 -5.04 7.46 3.84
N MET A 148 -6.04 6.57 3.79
CA MET A 148 -6.51 5.83 4.97
C MET A 148 -5.54 4.72 5.37
N ILE A 149 -4.92 4.04 4.40
CA ILE A 149 -3.85 3.05 4.64
C ILE A 149 -2.67 3.73 5.36
N GLN A 150 -2.27 4.92 4.90
CA GLN A 150 -1.24 5.72 5.56
C GLN A 150 -1.68 6.13 6.97
N ALA A 151 -2.95 6.53 7.16
CA ALA A 151 -3.49 6.84 8.48
C ALA A 151 -3.46 5.63 9.45
N LEU A 152 -3.77 4.43 8.97
CA LEU A 152 -3.68 3.19 9.76
C LEU A 152 -2.22 2.84 10.10
N TYR A 153 -1.29 3.04 9.16
CA TYR A 153 0.13 2.76 9.36
C TYR A 153 0.73 3.58 10.51
N PHE A 154 0.30 4.82 10.70
CA PHE A 154 0.78 5.68 11.80
C PHE A 154 0.01 5.50 13.11
N GLN A 155 -1.01 4.66 13.16
CA GLN A 155 -1.66 4.24 14.41
C GLN A 155 -0.93 3.03 15.00
N GLU A 156 -0.06 3.28 16.00
CA GLU A 156 0.86 2.28 16.58
C GLU A 156 0.18 0.95 16.89
N ALA A 157 -0.93 0.97 17.63
CA ALA A 157 -1.62 -0.25 18.03
C ALA A 157 -2.18 -1.07 16.84
N ILE A 158 -2.69 -0.40 15.80
CA ILE A 158 -3.16 -1.06 14.58
C ILE A 158 -1.98 -1.60 13.77
N ARG A 159 -0.93 -0.79 13.62
CA ARG A 159 0.28 -1.20 12.91
C ARG A 159 0.90 -2.44 13.53
N ASP A 160 1.01 -2.49 14.86
CA ASP A 160 1.58 -3.62 15.60
C ASP A 160 0.73 -4.88 15.42
N LEU A 161 -0.60 -4.75 15.51
CA LEU A 161 -1.52 -5.85 15.23
C LEU A 161 -1.35 -6.37 13.80
N VAL A 162 -1.33 -5.48 12.82
CA VAL A 162 -1.21 -5.84 11.41
C VAL A 162 0.13 -6.52 11.12
N LEU A 163 1.25 -5.98 11.62
CA LEU A 163 2.59 -6.56 11.43
C LEU A 163 2.79 -7.89 12.17
N SER A 164 2.07 -8.12 13.27
CA SER A 164 2.11 -9.39 14.00
C SER A 164 1.20 -10.46 13.41
N HIS A 165 0.33 -10.10 12.44
CA HIS A 165 -0.62 -11.04 11.86
C HIS A 165 0.01 -11.95 10.81
N SER A 166 -0.19 -13.27 10.99
CA SER A 166 0.13 -14.28 9.98
C SER A 166 -0.89 -15.42 10.05
N CYS A 167 -1.54 -15.74 8.93
CA CYS A 167 -2.53 -16.82 8.86
C CYS A 167 -2.41 -17.59 7.54
N ASN A 168 -3.18 -18.69 7.43
CA ASN A 168 -3.25 -19.52 6.22
C ASN A 168 -4.51 -19.26 5.38
N VAL A 169 -5.36 -18.31 5.78
CA VAL A 169 -6.55 -17.93 5.01
C VAL A 169 -6.10 -17.12 3.79
N ASP A 170 -6.62 -17.46 2.60
CA ASP A 170 -6.34 -16.77 1.36
C ASP A 170 -7.63 -16.55 0.55
N PRO A 171 -7.97 -15.31 0.15
CA PRO A 171 -7.29 -14.06 0.51
C PRO A 171 -7.52 -13.64 1.97
N CYS A 172 -6.53 -12.97 2.55
CA CYS A 172 -6.63 -12.33 3.86
C CYS A 172 -6.16 -10.88 3.77
N LEU A 173 -7.07 -9.94 3.92
CA LEU A 173 -6.78 -8.50 3.78
C LEU A 173 -5.74 -8.00 4.77
N VAL A 174 -5.73 -8.55 5.99
CA VAL A 174 -4.76 -8.13 7.01
C VAL A 174 -3.37 -8.67 6.73
N CYS A 175 -3.23 -9.87 6.14
CA CYS A 175 -1.93 -10.33 5.64
C CYS A 175 -1.40 -9.42 4.52
N GLU A 176 -2.24 -9.06 3.54
CA GLU A 176 -1.84 -8.18 2.45
C GLU A 176 -1.47 -6.77 2.96
N LEU A 177 -2.20 -6.26 3.95
CA LEU A 177 -1.86 -5.00 4.61
C LEU A 177 -0.55 -5.12 5.40
N SER A 178 -0.30 -6.24 6.06
CA SER A 178 0.97 -6.53 6.76
C SER A 178 2.15 -6.51 5.79
N PHE A 179 2.01 -7.13 4.62
CA PHE A 179 3.04 -7.12 3.58
C PHE A 179 3.30 -5.70 3.07
N LEU A 180 2.23 -4.90 2.89
CA LEU A 180 2.35 -3.51 2.49
C LEU A 180 3.04 -2.66 3.58
N PHE A 181 2.64 -2.79 4.84
CA PHE A 181 3.27 -2.06 5.95
C PHE A 181 4.75 -2.40 6.09
N HIS A 182 5.08 -3.68 5.93
CA HIS A 182 6.47 -4.12 5.93
C HIS A 182 7.25 -3.51 4.76
N LYS A 183 6.66 -3.47 3.55
CA LYS A 183 7.27 -2.79 2.40
C LYS A 183 7.49 -1.30 2.67
N MET A 184 6.51 -0.62 3.29
CA MET A 184 6.64 0.79 3.67
C MET A 184 7.78 1.01 4.66
N ASP A 185 7.99 0.10 5.63
CA ASP A 185 9.09 0.14 6.58
C ASP A 185 10.48 0.02 5.90
N GLN A 186 10.56 -0.78 4.84
CA GLN A 186 11.79 -1.00 4.08
C GLN A 186 12.04 0.04 2.97
N SER A 187 11.11 0.98 2.78
CA SER A 187 11.18 1.98 1.70
C SER A 187 11.10 3.43 2.22
N PRO A 188 11.93 3.84 3.19
CA PRO A 188 11.89 5.19 3.75
C PRO A 188 12.22 6.24 2.66
N GLY A 189 11.32 7.22 2.46
CA GLY A 189 11.50 8.28 1.45
C GLY A 189 11.21 7.87 0.00
N PHE A 190 10.86 6.60 -0.24
CA PHE A 190 10.50 6.09 -1.56
C PHE A 190 8.97 5.98 -1.73
N VAL A 191 8.56 5.53 -2.90
CA VAL A 191 7.15 5.36 -3.27
C VAL A 191 6.86 3.88 -3.47
N CYS A 192 5.84 3.38 -2.77
CA CYS A 192 5.36 2.01 -2.87
C CYS A 192 4.03 1.93 -3.61
N GLN A 193 3.69 0.72 -4.08
CA GLN A 193 2.40 0.42 -4.68
C GLN A 193 1.57 -0.44 -3.75
N SER A 194 0.27 -0.13 -3.62
CA SER A 194 -0.69 -0.89 -2.82
C SER A 194 -1.47 -1.95 -3.63
N ASN A 195 -1.00 -2.29 -4.84
CA ASN A 195 -1.71 -3.11 -5.81
C ASN A 195 -2.19 -4.46 -5.28
N ASN A 196 -1.34 -5.22 -4.57
CA ASN A 196 -1.71 -6.55 -4.07
C ASN A 196 -2.82 -6.46 -3.02
N PHE A 197 -2.74 -5.48 -2.11
CA PHE A 197 -3.80 -5.21 -1.14
C PHE A 197 -5.12 -4.83 -1.84
N GLN A 198 -5.07 -3.96 -2.84
CA GLN A 198 -6.26 -3.56 -3.61
C GLN A 198 -6.85 -4.74 -4.40
N ARG A 199 -6.01 -5.61 -4.97
CA ARG A 199 -6.46 -6.85 -5.61
C ARG A 199 -7.18 -7.77 -4.62
N ALA A 200 -6.66 -7.92 -3.41
CA ALA A 200 -7.31 -8.71 -2.37
C ALA A 200 -8.69 -8.11 -1.97
N ILE A 201 -8.83 -6.78 -1.91
CA ILE A 201 -10.14 -6.13 -1.71
C ILE A 201 -11.11 -6.50 -2.83
N ARG A 202 -10.69 -6.49 -4.10
CA ARG A 202 -11.55 -6.84 -5.24
C ARG A 202 -12.06 -8.29 -5.22
N THR A 203 -11.34 -9.18 -4.56
CA THR A 203 -11.77 -10.58 -4.41
C THR A 203 -12.68 -10.81 -3.18
N SER A 204 -12.76 -9.83 -2.26
CA SER A 204 -13.63 -9.91 -1.09
C SER A 204 -15.09 -9.71 -1.47
N GLN A 205 -15.92 -10.74 -1.23
CA GLN A 205 -17.37 -10.67 -1.47
C GLN A 205 -18.04 -9.60 -0.61
N GLU A 206 -17.55 -9.38 0.59
CA GLU A 206 -18.05 -8.36 1.50
C GLU A 206 -17.73 -6.95 0.98
N ALA A 207 -16.48 -6.71 0.56
CA ALA A 207 -16.09 -5.43 -0.05
C ALA A 207 -16.89 -5.12 -1.32
N LEU A 208 -17.15 -6.14 -2.16
CA LEU A 208 -18.00 -6.01 -3.34
C LEU A 208 -19.45 -5.66 -2.97
N ALA A 209 -20.02 -6.33 -1.96
CA ALA A 209 -21.39 -6.07 -1.49
C ALA A 209 -21.54 -4.67 -0.88
N LEU A 210 -20.47 -4.14 -0.27
CA LEU A 210 -20.43 -2.78 0.28
C LEU A 210 -20.12 -1.70 -0.77
N GLY A 211 -19.87 -2.08 -2.04
CA GLY A 211 -19.57 -1.16 -3.12
C GLY A 211 -18.18 -0.49 -3.02
N LEU A 212 -17.23 -1.10 -2.29
CA LEU A 212 -15.89 -0.56 -2.08
C LEU A 212 -14.97 -0.74 -3.29
N VAL A 213 -15.39 -1.51 -4.28
CA VAL A 213 -14.66 -1.74 -5.53
C VAL A 213 -15.25 -0.86 -6.63
N LEU A 214 -14.46 0.08 -7.13
CA LEU A 214 -14.86 0.98 -8.19
C LEU A 214 -14.69 0.33 -9.55
N THR A 215 -15.70 0.48 -10.41
CA THR A 215 -15.62 0.01 -11.80
C THR A 215 -14.97 1.08 -12.68
N GLU A 216 -14.36 0.68 -13.79
CA GLU A 216 -13.71 1.63 -14.74
C GLU A 216 -14.70 2.59 -15.41
N SER A 217 -15.98 2.22 -15.46
CA SER A 217 -17.05 3.09 -15.93
C SER A 217 -17.31 4.28 -14.98
N SER A 218 -16.81 4.24 -13.74
CA SER A 218 -16.90 5.32 -12.76
C SER A 218 -15.82 6.37 -13.02
N THR A 219 -15.83 7.00 -14.20
CA THR A 219 -14.81 8.00 -14.60
C THR A 219 -14.85 9.29 -13.77
N SER A 220 -16.00 9.56 -13.13
CA SER A 220 -16.13 10.66 -12.18
C SER A 220 -17.07 10.23 -11.03
N ILE A 221 -16.63 10.45 -9.81
CA ILE A 221 -17.40 10.17 -8.59
C ILE A 221 -17.71 11.50 -7.93
N ASP A 222 -18.96 11.71 -7.58
CA ASP A 222 -19.33 12.91 -6.82
C ASP A 222 -18.78 12.87 -5.40
N GLY A 223 -18.59 14.05 -4.79
CA GLY A 223 -17.99 14.18 -3.47
C GLY A 223 -18.73 13.43 -2.38
N PHE A 224 -20.07 13.43 -2.39
CA PHE A 224 -20.87 12.74 -1.37
C PHE A 224 -20.69 11.22 -1.43
N THR A 225 -20.71 10.66 -2.63
CA THR A 225 -20.42 9.23 -2.84
C THR A 225 -19.02 8.87 -2.35
N MET A 226 -18.00 9.67 -2.66
CA MET A 226 -16.64 9.41 -2.19
C MET A 226 -16.55 9.49 -0.65
N ILE A 227 -17.18 10.47 -0.02
CA ILE A 227 -17.24 10.57 1.44
C ILE A 227 -17.85 9.29 2.04
N GLY A 228 -18.98 8.85 1.49
CA GLY A 228 -19.64 7.60 1.91
C GLY A 228 -18.74 6.37 1.75
N LEU A 229 -18.00 6.28 0.64
CA LEU A 229 -17.04 5.18 0.39
C LEU A 229 -15.92 5.17 1.41
N VAL A 230 -15.30 6.32 1.70
CA VAL A 230 -14.23 6.44 2.71
C VAL A 230 -14.75 5.99 4.08
N GLN A 231 -15.93 6.43 4.50
CA GLN A 231 -16.53 6.07 5.79
C GLN A 231 -16.87 4.58 5.87
N THR A 232 -17.38 4.01 4.77
CA THR A 232 -17.68 2.57 4.66
C THR A 232 -16.38 1.75 4.71
N TRP A 233 -15.34 2.20 4.03
CA TRP A 233 -14.03 1.54 4.05
C TRP A 233 -13.41 1.53 5.46
N ASN A 234 -13.47 2.64 6.19
CA ASN A 234 -13.00 2.69 7.58
C ASN A 234 -13.68 1.63 8.45
N ARG A 235 -15.00 1.55 8.38
CA ARG A 235 -15.77 0.55 9.13
C ARG A 235 -15.39 -0.85 8.74
N PHE A 236 -15.38 -1.13 7.44
CA PHE A 236 -15.01 -2.43 6.89
C PHE A 236 -13.63 -2.90 7.36
N MET A 237 -12.60 -2.05 7.30
CA MET A 237 -11.26 -2.43 7.73
C MET A 237 -11.17 -2.69 9.24
N LEU A 238 -11.81 -1.88 10.07
CA LEU A 238 -11.82 -2.09 11.51
C LEU A 238 -12.59 -3.39 11.90
N GLU A 239 -13.62 -3.75 11.14
CA GLU A 239 -14.31 -5.04 11.27
C GLU A 239 -13.41 -6.22 10.86
N GLN A 240 -12.61 -6.08 9.78
CA GLN A 240 -11.61 -7.10 9.40
C GLN A 240 -10.56 -7.31 10.50
N PHE A 241 -10.10 -6.25 11.13
CA PHE A 241 -9.15 -6.36 12.25
C PHE A 241 -9.80 -7.02 13.47
N HIS A 242 -11.03 -6.66 13.80
CA HIS A 242 -11.79 -7.25 14.91
C HIS A 242 -12.00 -8.76 14.72
N ALA A 243 -12.29 -9.20 13.49
CA ALA A 243 -12.46 -10.62 13.17
C ALA A 243 -11.21 -11.47 13.41
N ILE A 244 -10.01 -10.85 13.43
CA ILE A 244 -8.74 -11.55 13.63
C ILE A 244 -8.37 -11.66 15.11
N ASP A 245 -8.49 -10.57 15.85
CA ASP A 245 -8.17 -10.53 17.28
C ASP A 245 -9.12 -9.60 18.04
N ASP A 246 -10.24 -10.17 18.45
CA ASP A 246 -11.26 -9.55 19.27
C ASP A 246 -10.69 -8.92 20.57
N ARG A 247 -9.71 -9.57 21.18
CA ARG A 247 -9.21 -9.16 22.52
C ARG A 247 -8.27 -7.97 22.47
N LEU A 248 -7.40 -7.91 21.47
CA LEU A 248 -6.45 -6.81 21.31
C LEU A 248 -7.14 -5.60 20.71
N LEU A 249 -7.93 -5.79 19.67
CA LEU A 249 -8.62 -4.69 19.02
C LEU A 249 -9.77 -4.13 19.85
N GLY A 250 -10.48 -4.96 20.60
CA GLY A 250 -11.58 -4.55 21.45
C GLY A 250 -11.21 -3.46 22.46
N LYS A 251 -9.97 -3.45 22.96
CA LYS A 251 -9.48 -2.37 23.83
C LYS A 251 -8.94 -1.17 23.07
N GLN A 252 -8.48 -1.36 21.84
CA GLN A 252 -7.80 -0.31 21.08
C GLN A 252 -8.78 0.55 20.28
N CYS A 253 -9.78 -0.05 19.62
CA CYS A 253 -10.66 0.66 18.70
C CYS A 253 -12.15 0.53 19.05
N GLU A 254 -12.57 -0.46 19.83
CA GLU A 254 -13.97 -0.74 20.09
C GLU A 254 -14.55 0.16 21.18
N ILE A 255 -15.64 0.83 20.87
CA ILE A 255 -16.51 1.52 21.83
C ILE A 255 -17.40 0.46 22.46
N GLN A 256 -17.08 -0.01 23.66
CA GLN A 256 -17.88 -1.03 24.34
C GLN A 256 -19.10 -0.38 25.00
N ALA A 257 -20.28 -0.82 24.63
CA ALA A 257 -21.52 -0.26 25.10
C ALA A 257 -22.62 -1.31 25.26
N VAL A 258 -23.62 -1.00 26.05
CA VAL A 258 -24.85 -1.75 26.13
C VAL A 258 -26.06 -0.87 25.84
N LYS A 259 -26.99 -1.37 25.09
CA LYS A 259 -28.28 -0.72 24.83
C LYS A 259 -29.34 -1.20 25.82
N VAL A 260 -29.74 -0.33 26.71
CA VAL A 260 -30.74 -0.62 27.72
C VAL A 260 -32.08 -0.09 27.26
N THR A 261 -33.09 -0.99 27.16
CA THR A 261 -34.45 -0.66 26.77
C THR A 261 -35.37 -0.72 28.01
N LYS A 262 -35.99 0.38 28.36
CA LYS A 262 -36.92 0.49 29.51
C LYS A 262 -38.31 0.94 29.07
N CYS A 263 -39.36 0.33 29.64
CA CYS A 263 -40.74 0.75 29.43
C CYS A 263 -40.93 2.20 29.86
N ALA A 264 -41.53 3.05 29.02
CA ALA A 264 -41.75 4.44 29.34
C ALA A 264 -42.76 4.62 30.50
N SER A 265 -43.72 3.70 30.66
CA SER A 265 -44.75 3.74 31.70
C SER A 265 -44.25 3.20 33.05
N CYS A 266 -43.90 1.93 33.14
CA CYS A 266 -43.55 1.30 34.40
C CYS A 266 -42.05 1.37 34.75
N LYS A 267 -41.21 1.93 33.84
CA LYS A 267 -39.74 2.01 33.95
C LYS A 267 -39.01 0.65 34.06
N GLY A 268 -39.77 -0.47 33.96
CA GLY A 268 -39.18 -1.80 33.97
C GLY A 268 -38.21 -2.03 32.81
N CYS A 269 -37.14 -2.72 33.08
CA CYS A 269 -36.17 -3.09 32.06
C CYS A 269 -36.75 -4.17 31.13
N LEU A 270 -36.72 -3.94 29.83
CA LEU A 270 -37.26 -4.85 28.81
C LEU A 270 -36.14 -5.68 28.17
N SER A 271 -35.01 -5.06 27.86
CA SER A 271 -33.82 -5.74 27.32
C SER A 271 -32.54 -4.99 27.67
N VAL A 272 -31.45 -5.73 27.72
CA VAL A 272 -30.05 -5.24 27.74
C VAL A 272 -29.34 -6.00 26.65
N GLU A 273 -28.81 -5.29 25.68
CA GLU A 273 -28.16 -5.86 24.50
C GLU A 273 -26.78 -5.22 24.35
N TYR A 274 -25.77 -5.98 23.93
CA TYR A 274 -24.48 -5.41 23.57
C TYR A 274 -24.64 -4.53 22.32
N ASP A 275 -23.99 -3.36 22.31
CA ASP A 275 -24.10 -2.33 21.27
C ASP A 275 -22.70 -1.73 21.01
N ASN A 276 -21.76 -2.64 20.80
CA ASN A 276 -20.37 -2.27 20.54
C ASN A 276 -20.22 -1.76 19.10
N ASP A 277 -19.35 -0.79 18.92
CA ASP A 277 -18.99 -0.21 17.61
C ASP A 277 -17.50 0.09 17.53
N ASN A 278 -16.90 -0.11 16.36
CA ASN A 278 -15.52 0.27 16.09
C ASN A 278 -15.37 1.72 15.58
N VAL A 279 -16.49 2.36 15.21
CA VAL A 279 -16.53 3.71 14.64
C VAL A 279 -17.71 4.49 15.22
N CYS A 280 -17.47 5.69 15.69
CA CYS A 280 -18.55 6.63 16.04
C CYS A 280 -19.02 7.37 14.78
N ASN A 281 -20.29 7.17 14.38
CA ASN A 281 -20.90 7.98 13.32
C ASN A 281 -21.58 9.21 13.95
N LEU A 282 -21.19 10.42 13.52
CA LEU A 282 -21.77 11.65 14.06
C LEU A 282 -23.24 11.80 13.63
N THR A 283 -24.07 12.18 14.61
CA THR A 283 -25.47 12.54 14.41
C THR A 283 -25.68 13.98 14.81
N TYR A 284 -26.31 14.75 13.94
CA TYR A 284 -26.41 16.19 14.11
C TYR A 284 -27.77 16.61 14.66
N PRO A 285 -27.83 17.62 15.54
CA PRO A 285 -29.09 18.17 16.02
C PRO A 285 -29.77 18.91 14.87
N THR A 286 -31.13 18.92 14.93
CA THR A 286 -31.92 19.74 14.00
C THR A 286 -31.85 21.21 14.39
N GLY A 287 -31.43 22.08 13.46
CA GLY A 287 -31.38 23.54 13.60
C GLY A 287 -29.98 24.14 13.68
N SER A 288 -29.90 25.46 13.48
CA SER A 288 -28.63 26.23 13.34
C SER A 288 -28.09 26.78 14.67
N LYS A 289 -28.33 26.11 15.80
CA LYS A 289 -27.83 26.56 17.09
C LYS A 289 -26.33 26.39 17.18
N LYS A 290 -25.61 27.39 17.74
CA LYS A 290 -24.20 27.26 18.03
C LYS A 290 -23.96 26.04 18.94
N THR A 291 -23.17 25.10 18.46
CA THR A 291 -22.91 23.82 19.13
C THR A 291 -21.43 23.52 19.05
N HIS A 292 -20.82 23.02 20.11
CA HIS A 292 -19.44 22.58 20.09
C HIS A 292 -19.34 21.18 19.47
N PHE A 293 -18.21 20.88 18.82
CA PHE A 293 -17.96 19.54 18.26
C PHE A 293 -18.11 18.45 19.32
N GLU A 294 -17.60 18.71 20.52
CA GLU A 294 -17.65 17.78 21.64
C GLU A 294 -19.09 17.41 22.02
N ASP A 295 -20.03 18.39 21.97
CA ASP A 295 -21.44 18.15 22.28
C ASP A 295 -22.09 17.22 21.26
N VAL A 296 -21.75 17.41 19.96
CA VAL A 296 -22.23 16.54 18.88
C VAL A 296 -21.67 15.13 19.02
N LEU A 297 -20.39 15.00 19.34
CA LEU A 297 -19.74 13.71 19.57
C LEU A 297 -20.37 12.98 20.77
N VAL A 298 -20.51 13.66 21.89
CA VAL A 298 -21.12 13.10 23.11
C VAL A 298 -22.58 12.66 22.86
N ALA A 299 -23.36 13.47 22.15
CA ALA A 299 -24.73 13.11 21.77
C ALA A 299 -24.77 11.87 20.88
N SER A 300 -23.85 11.77 19.93
CA SER A 300 -23.73 10.61 19.03
C SER A 300 -23.36 9.34 19.78
N LEU A 301 -22.42 9.41 20.73
CA LEU A 301 -22.00 8.28 21.56
C LEU A 301 -23.09 7.81 22.51
N ASN A 302 -23.84 8.75 23.12
CA ASN A 302 -24.87 8.42 24.09
C ASN A 302 -26.14 7.83 23.46
N CYS A 303 -26.44 8.08 22.22
CA CYS A 303 -27.56 7.65 21.41
C CYS A 303 -28.84 7.29 22.24
N VAL A 304 -29.86 8.12 22.15
CA VAL A 304 -31.16 7.91 22.83
C VAL A 304 -32.27 7.74 21.80
N GLY A 305 -33.08 6.71 21.97
CA GLY A 305 -34.15 6.43 21.05
C GLY A 305 -35.47 5.97 21.77
N THR A 306 -36.52 5.92 21.02
CA THR A 306 -37.78 5.34 21.49
C THR A 306 -38.33 4.36 20.46
N LYS A 307 -38.82 3.19 20.92
CA LYS A 307 -39.50 2.22 20.06
C LYS A 307 -40.72 1.60 20.76
N PRO A 308 -41.79 1.25 20.04
CA PRO A 308 -42.87 0.45 20.63
C PRO A 308 -42.31 -0.95 20.94
N SER A 309 -42.55 -1.40 22.19
CA SER A 309 -42.10 -2.69 22.69
C SER A 309 -43.13 -3.35 23.59
N TRP A 310 -43.19 -4.67 23.56
CA TRP A 310 -44.03 -5.41 24.50
C TRP A 310 -43.45 -5.29 25.91
N CYS A 311 -44.29 -4.89 26.87
CA CYS A 311 -43.92 -4.83 28.28
C CYS A 311 -44.60 -5.95 29.06
N GLY A 312 -43.85 -6.89 29.58
CA GLY A 312 -44.35 -8.03 30.36
C GLY A 312 -45.05 -7.60 31.68
N LEU A 313 -44.59 -6.49 32.26
CA LEU A 313 -45.23 -5.92 33.48
C LEU A 313 -46.54 -5.22 33.17
N CYS A 314 -46.58 -4.41 32.12
CA CYS A 314 -47.81 -3.69 31.69
C CYS A 314 -48.76 -4.60 30.88
N ARG A 315 -48.30 -5.73 30.39
CA ARG A 315 -49.00 -6.73 29.57
C ARG A 315 -49.62 -6.18 28.28
N HIS A 316 -48.99 -5.18 27.68
CA HIS A 316 -49.33 -4.62 26.37
C HIS A 316 -48.16 -3.88 25.74
N PHE A 317 -48.27 -3.54 24.45
CA PHE A 317 -47.30 -2.71 23.78
C PHE A 317 -47.28 -1.30 24.37
N GLN A 318 -46.09 -0.85 24.69
CA GLN A 318 -45.79 0.48 25.22
C GLN A 318 -44.61 1.09 24.49
N MET A 319 -44.55 2.42 24.50
CA MET A 319 -43.30 3.09 24.12
C MET A 319 -42.21 2.71 25.12
N ALA A 320 -41.08 2.33 24.62
CA ALA A 320 -39.89 2.02 25.39
C ALA A 320 -38.79 3.02 25.05
N ASN A 321 -38.11 3.50 26.07
CA ASN A 321 -36.94 4.35 25.93
C ASN A 321 -35.72 3.46 25.80
N GLN A 322 -34.97 3.66 24.73
CA GLN A 322 -33.64 3.03 24.54
C GLN A 322 -32.56 4.04 24.89
N ARG A 323 -31.55 3.60 25.61
CA ARG A 323 -30.39 4.41 25.94
C ARG A 323 -29.12 3.56 25.78
N ARG A 324 -28.15 4.08 25.06
CA ARG A 324 -26.80 3.51 25.00
C ARG A 324 -26.05 3.91 26.27
N GLN A 325 -25.40 2.95 26.89
CA GLN A 325 -24.56 3.13 28.09
C GLN A 325 -23.14 2.64 27.73
N ILE A 326 -22.21 3.57 27.73
CA ILE A 326 -20.80 3.28 27.42
C ILE A 326 -20.18 2.54 28.61
N GLN A 327 -19.56 1.40 28.34
CA GLN A 327 -18.83 0.57 29.31
C GLN A 327 -17.33 0.90 29.30
N CYS A 328 -16.76 1.06 28.09
CA CYS A 328 -15.36 1.38 27.90
C CYS A 328 -15.17 2.24 26.65
N LEU A 329 -14.30 3.22 26.74
CA LEU A 329 -13.86 4.05 25.61
C LEU A 329 -12.53 3.53 25.06
N PRO A 330 -12.34 3.49 23.73
CA PRO A 330 -11.15 2.94 23.10
C PRO A 330 -9.90 3.81 23.29
N SER A 331 -8.72 3.23 23.04
CA SER A 331 -7.47 3.99 22.99
C SER A 331 -7.38 4.84 21.71
N SER A 332 -7.95 4.35 20.59
CA SER A 332 -8.08 5.07 19.32
C SER A 332 -9.55 5.21 18.97
N LEU A 333 -10.10 6.41 19.06
CA LEU A 333 -11.48 6.71 18.75
C LEU A 333 -11.59 7.20 17.30
N THR A 334 -12.15 6.34 16.43
CA THR A 334 -12.44 6.68 15.04
C THR A 334 -13.85 7.29 14.94
N VAL A 335 -13.95 8.45 14.27
CA VAL A 335 -15.16 9.22 14.11
C VAL A 335 -15.43 9.44 12.63
N ASN A 336 -16.52 8.91 12.09
CA ASN A 336 -17.03 9.22 10.76
C ASN A 336 -17.92 10.47 10.84
N THR A 337 -17.69 11.42 9.96
CA THR A 337 -18.34 12.74 10.03
C THR A 337 -19.79 12.74 9.54
N GLY A 338 -20.22 11.75 8.72
CA GLY A 338 -21.56 11.72 8.13
C GLY A 338 -21.84 12.86 7.14
N LEU A 339 -20.79 13.43 6.54
CA LEU A 339 -20.90 14.55 5.58
C LEU A 339 -21.19 14.09 4.14
N ASP A 340 -21.51 12.83 3.94
CA ASP A 340 -22.12 12.27 2.75
C ASP A 340 -23.58 12.75 2.55
N GLN A 341 -24.13 13.49 3.50
CA GLN A 341 -25.45 14.10 3.44
C GLN A 341 -25.36 15.63 3.43
N GLY A 342 -26.02 16.27 2.47
CA GLY A 342 -25.97 17.72 2.28
C GLY A 342 -26.42 18.52 3.51
N THR A 343 -27.43 18.04 4.25
CA THR A 343 -27.91 18.69 5.49
C THR A 343 -26.86 18.75 6.59
N ASN A 344 -26.01 17.72 6.69
CA ASN A 344 -24.93 17.67 7.67
C ASN A 344 -23.79 18.62 7.27
N LEU A 345 -23.51 18.72 5.98
CA LEU A 345 -22.50 19.66 5.44
C LEU A 345 -22.94 21.11 5.68
N GLU A 346 -24.24 21.44 5.49
CA GLU A 346 -24.78 22.75 5.82
C GLU A 346 -24.62 23.09 7.31
N PHE A 347 -24.90 22.13 8.19
CA PHE A 347 -24.68 22.30 9.63
C PHE A 347 -23.21 22.65 9.94
N TRP A 348 -22.24 21.95 9.34
CA TRP A 348 -20.82 22.27 9.52
C TRP A 348 -20.47 23.67 9.01
N ARG A 349 -20.99 24.07 7.83
CA ARG A 349 -20.79 25.42 7.28
C ARG A 349 -21.30 26.48 8.26
N ASP A 350 -22.49 26.28 8.83
CA ASP A 350 -23.08 27.18 9.82
C ASP A 350 -22.19 27.28 11.08
N GLN A 351 -21.68 26.17 11.61
CA GLN A 351 -20.82 26.19 12.79
C GLN A 351 -19.47 26.91 12.50
N CYS A 352 -18.85 26.64 11.36
CA CYS A 352 -17.61 27.31 10.95
C CYS A 352 -17.83 28.82 10.73
N ALA A 353 -18.93 29.23 10.10
CA ALA A 353 -19.26 30.64 9.91
C ALA A 353 -19.50 31.40 11.23
N GLN A 354 -20.10 30.75 12.22
CA GLN A 354 -20.31 31.34 13.56
C GLN A 354 -19.00 31.56 14.30
N LEU A 355 -17.97 30.71 14.11
CA LEU A 355 -16.65 30.91 14.68
C LEU A 355 -15.98 32.16 14.12
N VAL A 356 -16.04 32.37 12.80
CA VAL A 356 -15.46 33.54 12.12
C VAL A 356 -16.11 34.85 12.62
N THR A 357 -17.41 34.86 12.80
CA THR A 357 -18.14 36.04 13.29
C THR A 357 -17.83 36.39 14.74
N SER A 358 -17.58 35.38 15.58
CA SER A 358 -17.23 35.56 17.00
C SER A 358 -15.83 36.17 17.19
N SER A 359 -14.91 35.97 16.23
CA SER A 359 -13.50 36.43 16.31
C SER A 359 -13.29 37.89 15.95
N LYS A 360 -14.28 38.62 15.42
CA LYS A 360 -14.14 40.03 14.98
C LYS A 360 -13.97 41.04 16.10
N GLY A 361 -13.93 40.62 17.36
CA GLY A 361 -13.85 41.49 18.55
C GLY A 361 -12.51 41.53 19.31
N GLY A 362 -11.46 40.87 18.89
CA GLY A 362 -10.19 40.85 19.60
C GLY A 362 -9.02 40.38 18.77
N ASN A 363 -7.82 40.90 18.98
CA ASN A 363 -6.55 40.62 18.33
C ASN A 363 -6.07 39.16 18.56
N ASN A 364 -6.81 38.16 18.10
CA ASN A 364 -6.32 36.77 18.15
C ASN A 364 -6.40 36.17 16.73
N GLU A 365 -5.27 36.20 16.01
CA GLU A 365 -5.03 35.47 14.77
C GLU A 365 -4.91 33.95 14.96
N SER A 366 -5.21 33.40 16.15
CA SER A 366 -5.28 31.95 16.35
C SER A 366 -6.55 31.43 15.69
N GLY A 367 -6.43 30.88 14.47
CA GLY A 367 -7.51 30.32 13.69
C GLY A 367 -8.32 29.30 14.49
N GLN A 368 -9.49 29.71 14.98
CA GLN A 368 -10.41 28.82 15.67
C GLN A 368 -10.97 27.83 14.66
N SER A 369 -10.71 26.55 14.86
CA SER A 369 -11.31 25.45 14.10
C SER A 369 -12.45 24.82 14.90
N TRP A 370 -13.49 24.37 14.22
CA TRP A 370 -14.58 23.63 14.87
C TRP A 370 -14.12 22.25 15.34
N ILE A 371 -13.12 21.65 14.68
CA ILE A 371 -12.50 20.39 15.12
C ILE A 371 -11.54 20.69 16.29
N PRO A 372 -11.75 20.16 17.49
CA PRO A 372 -10.85 20.38 18.62
C PRO A 372 -9.56 19.58 18.47
N GLU A 373 -8.43 20.15 18.87
CA GLU A 373 -7.15 19.43 18.96
C GLU A 373 -7.17 18.42 20.11
N ARG A 374 -7.81 18.81 21.20
CA ARG A 374 -7.97 17.98 22.41
C ARG A 374 -9.43 17.97 22.81
N LEU A 375 -9.91 16.83 23.25
CA LEU A 375 -11.24 16.69 23.81
C LEU A 375 -11.20 15.86 25.09
N THR A 376 -12.16 16.12 25.98
CA THR A 376 -12.27 15.40 27.24
C THR A 376 -13.66 14.77 27.33
N LEU A 377 -13.72 13.45 27.47
CA LEU A 377 -14.95 12.70 27.65
C LEU A 377 -15.01 12.17 29.09
N ARG A 378 -16.02 12.62 29.85
CA ARG A 378 -16.25 12.16 31.22
C ARG A 378 -17.24 11.05 31.23
N GLN A 379 -16.82 9.87 31.70
CA GLN A 379 -17.69 8.72 31.83
C GLN A 379 -18.28 8.68 33.24
N LEU A 380 -19.60 8.69 33.32
CA LEU A 380 -20.32 8.58 34.60
C LEU A 380 -20.61 7.11 34.95
N ALA A 381 -20.83 6.81 36.22
CA ALA A 381 -21.13 5.48 36.74
C ALA A 381 -22.38 4.82 36.09
N ASN A 382 -23.32 5.63 35.59
CA ASN A 382 -24.48 5.14 34.86
C ASN A 382 -24.22 4.86 33.38
N GLY A 383 -22.99 4.94 32.91
CA GLY A 383 -22.57 4.74 31.53
C GLY A 383 -22.89 5.91 30.59
N HIS A 384 -23.29 7.07 31.11
CA HIS A 384 -23.54 8.26 30.32
C HIS A 384 -22.24 9.06 30.16
N LEU A 385 -22.04 9.62 28.97
CA LEU A 385 -20.88 10.50 28.70
C LEU A 385 -21.29 11.96 28.82
N LYS A 386 -20.36 12.78 29.31
CA LYS A 386 -20.41 14.23 29.33
C LYS A 386 -19.15 14.82 28.69
N GLY A 387 -19.28 15.97 28.05
CA GLY A 387 -18.13 16.74 27.55
C GLY A 387 -17.34 17.41 28.66
N GLY A 388 -16.06 17.73 28.38
CA GLY A 388 -15.20 18.45 29.33
C GLY A 388 -15.71 19.84 29.68
N SER A 389 -16.43 20.48 28.76
CA SER A 389 -17.05 21.80 28.92
C SER A 389 -18.42 21.78 29.63
N ASP A 390 -19.02 20.61 29.85
CA ASP A 390 -20.36 20.48 30.46
C ASP A 390 -20.33 20.91 31.95
N ASP A 391 -21.33 21.69 32.33
CA ASP A 391 -21.60 21.97 33.74
C ASP A 391 -22.13 20.72 34.44
N LEU A 392 -21.37 20.19 35.37
CA LEU A 392 -21.76 19.06 36.18
C LEU A 392 -22.44 19.49 37.45
N SER A 393 -23.56 18.89 37.78
CA SER A 393 -24.16 19.00 39.10
C SER A 393 -23.24 18.38 40.17
N PRO A 394 -23.38 18.78 41.45
CA PRO A 394 -22.55 18.17 42.51
C PRO A 394 -22.68 16.65 42.58
N LEU A 395 -23.87 16.08 42.32
CA LEU A 395 -24.06 14.61 42.29
C LEU A 395 -23.35 13.94 41.11
N GLU A 396 -23.39 14.54 39.91
CA GLU A 396 -22.72 14.00 38.73
C GLU A 396 -21.19 14.02 38.88
N ARG A 397 -20.63 14.99 39.64
CA ARG A 397 -19.19 15.02 39.94
C ARG A 397 -18.76 13.85 40.81
N GLU A 398 -19.60 13.39 41.71
CA GLU A 398 -19.34 12.22 42.58
C GLU A 398 -19.49 10.91 41.81
N GLU A 399 -20.22 10.92 40.69
CA GLU A 399 -20.47 9.74 39.83
C GLU A 399 -19.45 9.58 38.68
N ILE A 400 -18.44 10.46 38.55
CA ILE A 400 -17.41 10.34 37.54
C ILE A 400 -16.58 9.07 37.79
N LEU A 401 -16.59 8.14 36.83
CA LEU A 401 -15.72 6.97 36.85
C LEU A 401 -14.35 7.30 36.27
N GLU A 402 -14.32 8.00 35.14
CA GLU A 402 -13.10 8.30 34.41
C GLU A 402 -13.24 9.60 33.60
N ASP A 403 -12.16 10.40 33.58
CA ASP A 403 -11.96 11.51 32.66
C ASP A 403 -10.97 11.08 31.58
N VAL A 404 -11.48 10.78 30.38
CA VAL A 404 -10.68 10.35 29.25
C VAL A 404 -10.30 11.54 28.39
N GLN A 405 -8.99 11.80 28.27
CA GLN A 405 -8.45 12.84 27.41
C GLN A 405 -7.99 12.25 26.09
N TYR A 406 -8.44 12.86 25.01
CA TYR A 406 -8.07 12.51 23.64
C TYR A 406 -7.35 13.67 22.95
N GLU A 407 -6.42 13.32 22.07
CA GLU A 407 -5.71 14.25 21.19
C GLU A 407 -5.99 13.84 19.73
N LEU A 408 -6.24 14.82 18.87
CA LEU A 408 -6.44 14.58 17.44
C LEU A 408 -5.16 14.00 16.84
N HIS A 409 -5.32 12.90 16.13
CA HIS A 409 -4.22 12.17 15.48
C HIS A 409 -4.31 12.26 13.95
N THR A 410 -5.51 12.12 13.39
CA THR A 410 -5.71 12.09 11.93
C THR A 410 -6.96 12.84 11.53
N VAL A 411 -6.87 13.57 10.41
CA VAL A 411 -7.99 14.15 9.68
C VAL A 411 -7.93 13.65 8.24
N CYS A 412 -8.80 12.72 7.88
CA CYS A 412 -8.99 12.32 6.49
C CYS A 412 -10.01 13.24 5.83
N SER A 413 -9.73 13.72 4.63
CA SER A 413 -10.61 14.63 3.88
C SER A 413 -10.73 14.20 2.42
N THR A 414 -11.92 14.31 1.86
CA THR A 414 -12.13 14.25 0.42
C THR A 414 -11.95 15.66 -0.15
N ILE A 415 -11.13 15.77 -1.18
CA ILE A 415 -10.97 16.99 -1.96
C ILE A 415 -11.96 16.96 -3.10
N VAL A 416 -12.77 18.01 -3.19
CA VAL A 416 -13.82 18.14 -4.18
C VAL A 416 -13.59 19.37 -5.06
N ASP A 417 -13.96 19.28 -6.32
CA ASP A 417 -13.95 20.41 -7.23
C ASP A 417 -15.11 21.36 -6.86
N PRO A 418 -14.83 22.62 -6.49
CA PRO A 418 -15.87 23.59 -6.10
C PRO A 418 -16.92 23.85 -7.19
N GLY A 419 -16.56 23.71 -8.47
CA GLY A 419 -17.44 23.99 -9.60
C GLY A 419 -18.36 22.84 -9.95
N THR A 420 -17.87 21.62 -9.91
CA THR A 420 -18.59 20.41 -10.35
C THR A 420 -19.09 19.55 -9.19
N GLY A 421 -18.53 19.72 -7.98
CA GLY A 421 -18.80 18.87 -6.83
C GLY A 421 -18.21 17.45 -6.93
N GLN A 422 -17.38 17.20 -7.94
CA GLN A 422 -16.74 15.90 -8.13
C GLN A 422 -15.57 15.70 -7.16
N ALA A 423 -15.38 14.47 -6.70
CA ALA A 423 -14.21 14.10 -5.90
C ALA A 423 -12.96 14.07 -6.78
N LEU A 424 -11.91 14.74 -6.35
CA LEU A 424 -10.61 14.77 -7.02
C LEU A 424 -9.67 13.73 -6.44
N ASN A 425 -9.53 13.71 -5.12
CA ASN A 425 -8.69 12.77 -4.36
C ASN A 425 -9.10 12.72 -2.89
N VAL A 426 -8.45 11.82 -2.14
CA VAL A 426 -8.58 11.71 -0.68
C VAL A 426 -7.20 11.96 -0.07
N VAL A 427 -7.13 12.78 0.96
CA VAL A 427 -5.90 13.14 1.66
C VAL A 427 -6.03 12.88 3.16
N ALA A 428 -4.89 12.68 3.83
CA ALA A 428 -4.86 12.54 5.28
C ALA A 428 -3.84 13.51 5.90
N ALA A 429 -4.29 14.37 6.80
CA ALA A 429 -3.41 15.08 7.71
C ALA A 429 -3.17 14.20 8.95
N ILE A 430 -1.92 13.82 9.21
CA ILE A 430 -1.55 12.83 10.22
C ILE A 430 -0.51 13.42 11.18
N ASN A 431 -0.74 13.26 12.49
CA ASN A 431 0.27 13.52 13.51
C ASN A 431 1.17 12.30 13.67
N VAL A 432 2.38 12.37 13.14
CA VAL A 432 3.38 11.28 13.16
C VAL A 432 4.35 11.40 14.36
N GLY A 433 4.04 12.26 15.35
CA GLY A 433 4.93 12.57 16.45
C GLY A 433 5.37 11.36 17.25
N ASP A 434 4.51 10.35 17.42
CA ASP A 434 4.87 9.10 18.13
C ASP A 434 5.89 8.26 17.39
N PHE A 435 5.82 8.24 16.05
CA PHE A 435 6.82 7.57 15.24
C PHE A 435 8.21 8.19 15.43
N TYR A 436 8.28 9.52 15.53
CA TYR A 436 9.53 10.21 15.87
C TYR A 436 9.95 9.97 17.32
N HIS A 437 9.00 9.91 18.26
CA HIS A 437 9.32 9.64 19.65
C HIS A 437 10.00 8.28 19.83
N ALA A 438 9.52 7.24 19.16
CA ALA A 438 10.15 5.91 19.19
C ALA A 438 11.58 5.93 18.66
N ARG A 439 11.89 6.84 17.71
CA ARG A 439 13.23 6.96 17.11
C ARG A 439 14.16 7.92 17.90
N VAL A 440 13.63 8.99 18.44
CA VAL A 440 14.43 10.10 19.00
C VAL A 440 14.29 10.21 20.53
N GLY A 441 13.35 9.48 21.14
CA GLY A 441 13.14 9.46 22.60
C GLY A 441 12.49 10.73 23.18
N SER A 442 11.97 11.64 22.35
CA SER A 442 11.35 12.90 22.75
C SER A 442 9.95 13.06 22.16
N PRO A 443 8.91 13.39 22.93
CA PRO A 443 7.57 13.59 22.38
C PRO A 443 7.55 14.88 21.57
N VAL A 444 7.29 14.74 20.27
CA VAL A 444 7.18 15.85 19.32
C VAL A 444 5.86 15.71 18.58
N SER A 445 5.03 16.76 18.63
CA SER A 445 3.85 16.82 17.75
C SER A 445 4.30 17.28 16.39
N GLN A 446 4.16 16.40 15.41
CA GLN A 446 4.51 16.70 14.01
C GLN A 446 3.39 16.25 13.08
N TRP A 447 2.94 17.18 12.27
CA TRP A 447 1.87 16.96 11.32
C TRP A 447 2.38 16.97 9.90
N TYR A 448 1.90 16.01 9.10
CA TYR A 448 2.15 15.93 7.67
C TYR A 448 0.85 15.68 6.91
N LEU A 449 0.75 16.30 5.75
CA LEU A 449 -0.30 16.03 4.77
C LEU A 449 0.19 14.92 3.83
N PHE A 450 -0.54 13.82 3.80
CA PHE A 450 -0.33 12.70 2.91
C PHE A 450 -1.36 12.78 1.77
N ASN A 451 -0.86 12.93 0.56
CA ASN A 451 -1.63 12.96 -0.68
C ASN A 451 -0.98 11.98 -1.64
N ASP A 452 -1.35 10.70 -1.53
CA ASP A 452 -0.71 9.57 -2.20
C ASP A 452 0.81 9.53 -1.92
N PHE A 453 1.64 9.84 -2.92
CA PHE A 453 3.10 9.91 -2.76
C PHE A 453 3.61 11.32 -2.41
N SER A 454 2.79 12.35 -2.52
CA SER A 454 3.14 13.68 -2.07
C SER A 454 2.97 13.79 -0.56
N ILE A 455 4.03 14.18 0.15
CA ILE A 455 4.03 14.28 1.60
C ILE A 455 4.67 15.61 2.00
N ASP A 456 3.82 16.49 2.56
CA ASP A 456 4.21 17.84 2.93
C ASP A 456 4.07 18.08 4.44
N PRO A 457 5.05 18.74 5.08
CA PRO A 457 4.92 19.13 6.48
C PRO A 457 3.86 20.24 6.62
N ILE A 458 2.97 20.07 7.58
CA ILE A 458 1.94 21.06 7.91
C ILE A 458 1.94 21.32 9.43
N ASN A 459 1.28 22.40 9.85
CA ASN A 459 1.08 22.65 11.27
C ASN A 459 -0.32 22.16 11.73
N VAL A 460 -0.49 21.99 13.04
CA VAL A 460 -1.76 21.54 13.63
C VAL A 460 -2.94 22.47 13.30
N SER A 461 -2.68 23.76 13.16
CA SER A 461 -3.72 24.73 12.82
C SER A 461 -4.20 24.54 11.38
N GLU A 462 -3.30 24.18 10.48
CA GLU A 462 -3.60 23.86 9.08
C GLU A 462 -4.37 22.53 8.99
N ALA A 463 -3.91 21.49 9.67
CA ALA A 463 -4.59 20.19 9.72
C ALA A 463 -6.06 20.29 10.17
N ARG A 464 -6.39 21.29 11.02
CA ARG A 464 -7.72 21.52 11.59
C ARG A 464 -8.53 22.59 10.85
N ARG A 465 -7.88 23.44 10.05
CA ARG A 465 -8.54 24.50 9.28
C ARG A 465 -9.12 23.90 8.01
N ILE A 466 -10.39 23.63 8.05
CA ILE A 466 -11.11 23.03 6.93
C ILE A 466 -11.79 24.11 6.08
N ASN A 467 -11.55 24.07 4.76
CA ASN A 467 -12.31 24.87 3.81
C ASN A 467 -13.35 23.97 3.13
N LEU A 468 -14.61 24.04 3.62
CA LEU A 468 -15.71 23.21 3.15
C LEU A 468 -16.18 23.50 1.70
N GLU A 469 -15.55 24.43 1.01
CA GLU A 469 -15.77 24.69 -0.41
C GLU A 469 -15.12 23.59 -1.28
N TRP A 470 -13.94 23.11 -0.86
CA TRP A 470 -13.15 22.13 -1.62
C TRP A 470 -12.58 20.99 -0.75
N GLN A 471 -12.57 21.11 0.58
CA GLN A 471 -12.04 20.09 1.50
C GLN A 471 -13.14 19.65 2.46
N VAL A 472 -13.60 18.42 2.33
CA VAL A 472 -14.66 17.88 3.22
C VAL A 472 -14.05 16.79 4.11
N PRO A 473 -14.01 17.00 5.44
CA PRO A 473 -13.49 15.99 6.37
C PRO A 473 -14.42 14.78 6.35
N THR A 474 -13.87 13.60 6.16
CA THR A 474 -14.60 12.34 6.05
C THR A 474 -14.53 11.51 7.31
N SER A 475 -13.33 11.46 7.92
CA SER A 475 -13.15 10.79 9.20
C SER A 475 -12.06 11.46 10.02
N LEU A 476 -12.19 11.35 11.34
CA LEU A 476 -11.25 11.84 12.32
C LEU A 476 -10.82 10.68 13.21
N VAL A 477 -9.56 10.67 13.62
CA VAL A 477 -9.04 9.73 14.62
C VAL A 477 -8.51 10.52 15.80
N TYR A 478 -9.02 10.20 16.96
CA TYR A 478 -8.54 10.75 18.24
C TYR A 478 -7.85 9.66 19.04
N ARG A 479 -6.67 9.94 19.55
CA ARG A 479 -5.91 9.03 20.39
C ARG A 479 -5.98 9.44 21.84
N ARG A 480 -6.24 8.45 22.71
CA ARG A 480 -6.27 8.65 24.17
C ARG A 480 -4.89 9.00 24.68
N GLN A 481 -4.79 10.06 25.47
CA GLN A 481 -3.58 10.39 26.18
C GLN A 481 -3.38 9.38 27.32
N MET A 482 -2.49 8.43 27.12
CA MET A 482 -2.08 7.49 28.17
C MET A 482 -0.72 7.89 28.72
N ASN A 483 -0.51 7.70 30.03
CA ASN A 483 0.85 7.71 30.58
C ASN A 483 1.60 6.58 29.91
N ARG A 484 2.57 6.90 29.03
CA ARG A 484 3.29 5.91 28.21
C ARG A 484 3.99 4.92 29.12
N VAL A 485 3.49 3.70 29.11
CA VAL A 485 4.30 2.52 29.43
C VAL A 485 5.05 2.19 28.15
N SER A 486 6.37 2.07 28.23
CA SER A 486 7.21 1.70 27.07
C SER A 486 6.62 0.47 26.39
N SER A 487 6.05 0.64 25.21
CA SER A 487 5.64 -0.50 24.40
C SER A 487 6.92 -1.24 23.95
N GLU A 488 6.98 -2.52 24.19
CA GLU A 488 7.96 -3.38 23.53
C GLU A 488 7.75 -3.22 22.02
N GLN A 489 8.84 -3.16 21.26
CA GLN A 489 8.75 -3.05 19.80
C GLN A 489 7.90 -4.22 19.26
N PRO A 490 7.01 -3.98 18.26
CA PRO A 490 6.20 -5.03 17.70
C PRO A 490 7.11 -6.16 17.22
N GLN A 491 6.83 -7.37 17.69
CA GLN A 491 7.52 -8.54 17.17
C GLN A 491 6.94 -8.87 15.79
N ILE A 492 7.64 -8.45 14.75
CA ILE A 492 7.35 -8.93 13.39
C ILE A 492 7.45 -10.46 13.44
N VAL A 493 6.37 -11.15 13.11
CA VAL A 493 6.38 -12.60 13.06
C VAL A 493 7.25 -13.04 11.87
N PRO A 494 8.41 -13.67 12.10
CA PRO A 494 9.24 -14.12 11.01
C PRO A 494 8.50 -15.18 10.19
N VAL A 495 8.66 -15.12 8.88
CA VAL A 495 8.10 -16.15 7.99
C VAL A 495 8.77 -17.48 8.30
N SER A 496 7.99 -18.52 8.49
CA SER A 496 8.49 -19.87 8.85
C SER A 496 8.92 -20.65 7.60
N THR A 497 9.87 -21.56 7.76
CA THR A 497 10.24 -22.57 6.75
C THR A 497 9.05 -23.43 6.30
N SER A 498 7.98 -23.50 7.10
CA SER A 498 6.73 -24.18 6.71
C SER A 498 6.09 -23.60 5.44
N SER A 499 6.46 -22.38 5.02
CA SER A 499 6.01 -21.78 3.76
C SER A 499 6.48 -22.55 2.51
N PHE A 500 7.56 -23.35 2.61
CA PHE A 500 8.01 -24.27 1.56
C PHE A 500 7.24 -25.60 1.52
N GLY A 501 6.24 -25.78 2.39
CA GLY A 501 5.34 -26.91 2.33
C GLY A 501 4.51 -26.94 1.04
N PHE A 502 4.00 -28.13 0.72
CA PHE A 502 3.11 -28.29 -0.44
C PHE A 502 1.76 -27.65 -0.17
N GLU A 503 1.39 -26.73 -1.06
CA GLU A 503 0.03 -26.21 -1.16
C GLU A 503 -0.39 -26.34 -2.62
N VAL A 504 -1.49 -27.06 -2.89
CA VAL A 504 -1.98 -27.28 -4.25
C VAL A 504 -3.42 -26.80 -4.33
N LEU A 505 -3.65 -25.74 -5.10
CA LEU A 505 -4.98 -25.17 -5.27
C LEU A 505 -5.77 -25.83 -6.41
N SER A 506 -5.09 -26.51 -7.35
CA SER A 506 -5.76 -27.21 -8.46
C SER A 506 -6.15 -28.62 -8.08
N PRO A 507 -7.45 -29.00 -8.04
CA PRO A 507 -7.90 -30.34 -7.78
C PRO A 507 -7.56 -31.33 -8.92
N THR A 508 -7.24 -30.83 -10.09
CA THR A 508 -6.87 -31.65 -11.29
C THR A 508 -5.38 -31.98 -11.31
N TRP A 509 -4.58 -31.32 -10.50
CA TRP A 509 -3.17 -31.63 -10.36
C TRP A 509 -2.98 -33.01 -9.73
N GLY A 510 -1.99 -33.79 -10.19
CA GLY A 510 -1.68 -35.11 -9.65
C GLY A 510 -2.18 -36.29 -10.51
N HIS A 511 -3.03 -36.06 -11.50
CA HIS A 511 -3.44 -37.10 -12.45
C HIS A 511 -2.44 -37.23 -13.62
N GLY A 512 -1.11 -37.22 -13.32
CA GLY A 512 -0.06 -37.48 -14.31
C GLY A 512 0.82 -36.28 -14.68
N SER A 513 0.63 -35.11 -14.06
CA SER A 513 1.53 -33.96 -14.23
C SER A 513 2.76 -34.12 -13.32
N PRO A 514 3.99 -34.17 -13.87
CA PRO A 514 5.20 -34.23 -13.04
C PRO A 514 5.41 -32.88 -12.34
N LEU A 515 6.00 -32.94 -11.13
CA LEU A 515 6.57 -31.74 -10.51
C LEU A 515 7.71 -31.21 -11.38
N THR A 516 7.71 -29.91 -11.62
CA THR A 516 8.76 -29.20 -12.34
C THR A 516 9.91 -28.75 -11.43
N PHE A 517 9.79 -28.97 -10.12
CA PHE A 517 10.78 -28.62 -9.13
C PHE A 517 11.00 -29.76 -8.12
N LEU A 518 12.17 -29.73 -7.45
CA LEU A 518 12.51 -30.64 -6.36
C LEU A 518 12.41 -29.87 -5.05
N PRO A 519 11.45 -30.21 -4.16
CA PRO A 519 11.31 -29.54 -2.87
C PRO A 519 12.59 -29.56 -2.05
N LEU A 520 12.77 -28.52 -1.20
CA LEU A 520 13.91 -28.46 -0.28
C LEU A 520 13.78 -29.52 0.81
N ALA A 521 14.85 -30.24 1.08
CA ALA A 521 14.97 -30.99 2.32
C ALA A 521 15.15 -30.03 3.52
N VAL A 522 14.88 -30.49 4.73
CA VAL A 522 14.93 -29.63 5.93
C VAL A 522 16.33 -29.00 6.12
N ASP A 523 17.36 -29.73 5.76
CA ASP A 523 18.77 -29.31 5.84
C ASP A 523 19.25 -28.54 4.61
N GLU A 524 18.42 -28.41 3.57
CA GLU A 524 18.73 -27.65 2.34
C GLU A 524 18.13 -26.24 2.33
N VAL A 525 17.40 -25.85 3.38
CA VAL A 525 16.77 -24.51 3.42
C VAL A 525 17.86 -23.43 3.34
N PRO A 526 17.80 -22.52 2.34
CA PRO A 526 18.83 -21.52 2.16
C PRO A 526 19.00 -20.61 3.35
N SER A 527 20.25 -20.20 3.59
CA SER A 527 20.68 -19.34 4.69
C SER A 527 21.42 -18.09 4.17
N ALA A 528 21.85 -17.21 5.08
CA ALA A 528 22.52 -15.97 4.74
C ALA A 528 23.73 -16.17 3.82
N GLY A 529 23.74 -15.46 2.70
CA GLY A 529 24.80 -15.53 1.68
C GLY A 529 24.63 -16.65 0.66
N ASP A 530 23.64 -17.54 0.82
CA ASP A 530 23.36 -18.56 -0.19
C ASP A 530 22.77 -17.92 -1.45
N LEU A 531 23.19 -18.43 -2.62
CA LEU A 531 22.73 -17.94 -3.90
C LEU A 531 21.40 -18.59 -4.29
N VAL A 532 20.45 -17.76 -4.72
CA VAL A 532 19.17 -18.18 -5.27
C VAL A 532 18.96 -17.50 -6.62
N ALA A 533 18.89 -18.28 -7.70
CA ALA A 533 18.53 -17.69 -8.99
C ALA A 533 17.02 -17.55 -9.10
N LEU A 534 16.53 -16.39 -9.54
CA LEU A 534 15.11 -16.06 -9.62
C LEU A 534 14.76 -15.45 -10.97
N ASP A 535 13.61 -15.85 -11.49
CA ASP A 535 12.95 -15.21 -12.62
C ASP A 535 11.43 -15.37 -12.48
N ALA A 536 10.63 -14.41 -13.01
CA ALA A 536 9.19 -14.45 -12.90
C ALA A 536 8.49 -14.03 -14.21
N GLU A 537 7.34 -14.67 -14.49
CA GLU A 537 6.51 -14.38 -15.65
C GLU A 537 5.22 -13.68 -15.25
N PHE A 538 4.69 -12.85 -16.15
CA PHE A 538 3.57 -11.95 -15.90
C PHE A 538 2.50 -12.06 -16.96
N VAL A 539 1.23 -11.87 -16.55
CA VAL A 539 0.09 -11.69 -17.44
C VAL A 539 -0.48 -10.29 -17.28
N THR A 540 -1.19 -9.80 -18.29
CA THR A 540 -1.84 -8.49 -18.28
C THR A 540 -3.30 -8.66 -17.87
N LEU A 541 -3.71 -8.01 -16.79
CA LEU A 541 -5.10 -7.95 -16.33
C LEU A 541 -5.86 -6.82 -17.03
N LYS A 542 -5.20 -5.66 -17.19
CA LYS A 542 -5.78 -4.51 -17.88
C LYS A 542 -4.74 -3.85 -18.78
N PRO A 543 -5.14 -3.42 -20.00
CA PRO A 543 -4.21 -2.76 -20.90
C PRO A 543 -3.80 -1.37 -20.40
N GLU A 544 -2.70 -0.85 -20.94
CA GLU A 544 -2.29 0.54 -20.69
C GLU A 544 -3.35 1.50 -21.24
N GLN A 545 -3.53 2.62 -20.52
CA GLN A 545 -4.41 3.70 -20.96
C GLN A 545 -3.58 4.87 -21.48
N LYS A 546 -3.92 5.34 -22.67
CA LYS A 546 -3.27 6.48 -23.31
C LYS A 546 -4.25 7.63 -23.47
N SER A 547 -3.79 8.85 -23.29
CA SER A 547 -4.53 10.07 -23.62
C SER A 547 -3.79 10.88 -24.69
N LEU A 548 -4.56 11.60 -25.50
CA LEU A 548 -4.02 12.57 -26.44
C LEU A 548 -3.76 13.87 -25.68
N VAL A 549 -2.53 14.34 -25.66
CA VAL A 549 -2.14 15.60 -25.02
C VAL A 549 -2.24 16.75 -26.04
N GLU A 550 -2.29 18.01 -25.57
CA GLU A 550 -2.43 19.21 -26.40
C GLU A 550 -1.38 19.35 -27.49
N ASP A 551 -0.19 18.76 -27.31
CA ASP A 551 0.87 18.68 -28.32
C ASP A 551 0.55 17.71 -29.47
N GLY A 552 -0.61 17.05 -29.45
CA GLY A 552 -1.01 16.05 -30.44
C GLY A 552 -0.33 14.68 -30.27
N CYS A 553 0.42 14.48 -29.18
CA CYS A 553 1.09 13.21 -28.89
C CYS A 553 0.25 12.34 -27.95
N TRP A 554 0.24 11.03 -28.20
CA TRP A 554 -0.34 10.06 -27.27
C TRP A 554 0.62 9.83 -26.11
N ARG A 555 0.16 10.04 -24.87
CA ARG A 555 0.93 9.72 -23.65
C ARG A 555 0.21 8.68 -22.83
N THR A 556 0.98 7.77 -22.24
CA THR A 556 0.45 6.79 -21.29
C THR A 556 0.15 7.50 -19.98
N VAL A 557 -1.12 7.51 -19.60
CA VAL A 557 -1.60 8.08 -18.32
C VAL A 557 -1.75 7.01 -17.26
N ARG A 558 -1.91 5.74 -17.68
CA ARG A 558 -1.95 4.60 -16.76
C ARG A 558 -1.23 3.42 -17.39
N LEU A 559 -0.33 2.81 -16.63
CA LEU A 559 0.37 1.59 -17.07
C LEU A 559 -0.58 0.40 -17.12
N ALA A 560 -0.21 -0.60 -17.94
CA ALA A 560 -0.88 -1.89 -17.92
C ALA A 560 -0.84 -2.50 -16.51
N GLN A 561 -1.98 -2.95 -16.01
CA GLN A 561 -2.03 -3.72 -14.77
C GLN A 561 -1.65 -5.16 -15.07
N ARG A 562 -0.58 -5.60 -14.43
CA ARG A 562 -0.05 -6.95 -14.58
C ARG A 562 -0.23 -7.74 -13.30
N ALA A 563 -0.24 -9.07 -13.43
CA ALA A 563 -0.18 -10.00 -12.31
C ALA A 563 1.00 -10.95 -12.48
N VAL A 564 1.58 -11.36 -11.38
CA VAL A 564 2.54 -12.46 -11.36
C VAL A 564 1.81 -13.73 -11.76
N ALA A 565 2.36 -14.46 -12.72
CA ALA A 565 1.77 -15.68 -13.27
C ALA A 565 2.58 -16.94 -12.93
N ARG A 566 3.91 -16.84 -12.91
CA ARG A 566 4.80 -17.95 -12.54
C ARG A 566 6.07 -17.39 -11.90
N VAL A 567 6.57 -18.02 -10.85
CA VAL A 567 7.81 -17.65 -10.15
C VAL A 567 8.66 -18.90 -10.01
N THR A 568 9.92 -18.80 -10.43
CA THR A 568 10.87 -19.89 -10.33
C THR A 568 12.08 -19.48 -9.50
N CYS A 569 12.47 -20.34 -8.53
CA CYS A 569 13.71 -20.18 -7.77
C CYS A 569 14.58 -21.44 -7.92
N LEU A 570 15.84 -21.23 -8.30
CA LEU A 570 16.81 -22.30 -8.46
C LEU A 570 17.87 -22.25 -7.37
N ARG A 571 18.37 -23.43 -7.00
CA ARG A 571 19.56 -23.56 -6.15
C ARG A 571 20.76 -22.94 -6.87
N GLY A 572 21.38 -21.92 -6.28
CA GLY A 572 22.51 -21.19 -6.88
C GLY A 572 23.88 -21.83 -6.64
N GLN A 573 23.97 -22.87 -5.81
CA GLN A 573 25.22 -23.49 -5.40
C GLN A 573 25.04 -24.96 -4.99
N GLY A 574 26.16 -25.65 -4.78
CA GLY A 574 26.19 -27.06 -4.34
C GLY A 574 25.93 -28.05 -5.49
N PRO A 575 25.77 -29.36 -5.16
CA PRO A 575 25.62 -30.42 -6.17
C PRO A 575 24.29 -30.34 -6.93
N MET A 576 23.30 -29.60 -6.42
CA MET A 576 21.99 -29.42 -7.04
C MET A 576 21.85 -28.02 -7.69
N THR A 577 22.97 -27.35 -8.00
CA THR A 577 22.98 -26.05 -8.67
C THR A 577 22.14 -26.09 -9.95
N GLY A 578 21.29 -25.06 -10.16
CA GLY A 578 20.40 -24.97 -11.32
C GLY A 578 19.11 -25.79 -11.21
N VAL A 579 18.92 -26.59 -10.16
CA VAL A 579 17.70 -27.35 -9.97
C VAL A 579 16.66 -26.47 -9.26
N PRO A 580 15.44 -26.29 -9.82
CA PRO A 580 14.36 -25.54 -9.20
C PRO A 580 13.97 -26.14 -7.84
N PHE A 581 13.69 -25.29 -6.86
CA PHE A 581 13.07 -25.67 -5.59
C PHE A 581 11.74 -24.93 -5.33
N VAL A 582 11.51 -23.88 -6.12
CA VAL A 582 10.20 -23.22 -6.30
C VAL A 582 9.95 -23.13 -7.79
N ASP A 583 8.76 -23.50 -8.22
CA ASP A 583 8.24 -23.29 -9.57
C ASP A 583 6.71 -23.19 -9.46
N ASP A 584 6.28 -22.01 -9.01
CA ASP A 584 4.92 -21.72 -8.60
C ASP A 584 4.14 -21.06 -9.73
N TYR A 585 3.13 -21.74 -10.26
CA TYR A 585 2.09 -21.09 -11.04
C TYR A 585 1.11 -20.41 -10.09
N ILE A 586 0.84 -19.12 -10.30
CA ILE A 586 0.04 -18.32 -9.39
C ILE A 586 -1.42 -18.32 -9.82
N SER A 587 -2.30 -18.83 -8.96
CA SER A 587 -3.74 -18.79 -9.21
C SER A 587 -4.24 -17.36 -9.43
N CYS A 588 -4.96 -17.11 -10.52
CA CYS A 588 -5.55 -15.83 -10.85
C CYS A 588 -7.06 -15.98 -11.01
N GLN A 589 -7.84 -15.31 -10.15
CA GLN A 589 -9.30 -15.30 -10.20
C GLN A 589 -9.84 -14.11 -11.00
N GLU A 590 -9.00 -13.11 -11.27
CA GLU A 590 -9.34 -11.96 -12.10
C GLU A 590 -9.34 -12.37 -13.59
N GLU A 591 -10.16 -11.72 -14.40
CA GLU A 591 -10.14 -11.88 -15.84
C GLU A 591 -8.81 -11.42 -16.43
N ILE A 592 -8.13 -12.31 -17.15
CA ILE A 592 -6.86 -12.03 -17.81
C ILE A 592 -7.14 -11.46 -19.20
N PHE A 593 -6.78 -10.19 -19.39
CA PHE A 593 -6.92 -9.51 -20.69
C PHE A 593 -5.96 -10.08 -21.75
N ASP A 594 -4.69 -10.31 -21.37
CA ASP A 594 -3.68 -10.87 -22.26
C ASP A 594 -2.70 -11.76 -21.48
N HIS A 595 -2.58 -13.00 -21.87
CA HIS A 595 -1.63 -13.95 -21.28
C HIS A 595 -0.18 -13.66 -21.69
N VAL A 596 0.05 -12.85 -22.73
CA VAL A 596 1.37 -12.50 -23.28
C VAL A 596 2.19 -13.77 -23.56
N THR A 597 1.54 -14.82 -24.06
CA THR A 597 2.04 -16.21 -24.13
C THR A 597 3.40 -16.32 -24.82
N GLU A 598 3.67 -15.51 -25.84
CA GLU A 598 4.98 -15.49 -26.53
C GLU A 598 6.14 -15.19 -25.57
N TYR A 599 5.88 -14.35 -24.54
CA TYR A 599 6.89 -13.94 -23.57
C TYR A 599 6.76 -14.65 -22.22
N SER A 600 5.56 -15.00 -21.81
CA SER A 600 5.32 -15.59 -20.48
C SER A 600 5.28 -17.12 -20.48
N GLY A 601 5.06 -17.75 -21.65
CA GLY A 601 4.78 -19.18 -21.73
C GLY A 601 3.48 -19.62 -21.05
N ILE A 602 2.62 -18.68 -20.62
CA ILE A 602 1.35 -18.97 -19.96
C ILE A 602 0.23 -19.05 -20.99
N TYR A 603 -0.58 -20.10 -20.92
CA TYR A 603 -1.72 -20.32 -21.80
C TYR A 603 -3.05 -20.09 -21.06
N PRO A 604 -4.13 -19.79 -21.79
CA PRO A 604 -5.46 -19.73 -21.21
C PRO A 604 -5.82 -21.01 -20.44
N GLY A 605 -6.24 -20.85 -19.20
CA GLY A 605 -6.58 -21.94 -18.28
C GLY A 605 -5.41 -22.40 -17.37
N ASP A 606 -4.16 -22.05 -17.65
CA ASP A 606 -3.02 -22.45 -16.81
C ASP A 606 -3.09 -21.91 -15.39
N LEU A 607 -3.72 -20.75 -15.19
CA LEU A 607 -3.83 -20.07 -13.88
C LEU A 607 -5.21 -20.20 -13.23
N ASP A 608 -6.13 -20.91 -13.87
CA ASP A 608 -7.49 -21.15 -13.34
C ASP A 608 -7.50 -22.38 -12.44
N PRO A 609 -7.82 -22.23 -11.13
CA PRO A 609 -7.81 -23.34 -10.17
C PRO A 609 -8.77 -24.47 -10.53
N THR A 610 -9.78 -24.22 -11.38
CA THR A 610 -10.77 -25.25 -11.76
C THR A 610 -10.33 -26.12 -12.94
N THR A 611 -9.47 -25.60 -13.82
CA THR A 611 -9.11 -26.26 -15.09
C THR A 611 -7.61 -26.57 -15.21
N SER A 612 -6.76 -25.91 -14.45
CA SER A 612 -5.30 -26.01 -14.58
C SER A 612 -4.77 -27.39 -14.19
N THR A 613 -3.84 -27.90 -14.98
CA THR A 613 -3.05 -29.10 -14.69
C THR A 613 -1.67 -28.75 -14.09
N LYS A 614 -1.37 -27.45 -13.90
CA LYS A 614 -0.13 -26.97 -13.33
C LYS A 614 -0.14 -27.05 -11.80
N TYR A 615 1.05 -26.99 -11.18
CA TYR A 615 1.17 -26.82 -9.75
C TYR A 615 0.79 -25.39 -9.39
N LEU A 616 -0.49 -25.19 -9.06
CA LEU A 616 -1.02 -23.88 -8.68
C LEU A 616 -0.89 -23.64 -7.19
N THR A 617 -0.44 -22.45 -6.85
CA THR A 617 -0.38 -21.94 -5.49
C THR A 617 -0.92 -20.50 -5.44
N SER A 618 -1.11 -19.98 -4.22
CA SER A 618 -1.55 -18.60 -4.07
C SER A 618 -0.38 -17.62 -4.14
N MET A 619 -0.66 -16.38 -4.55
CA MET A 619 0.33 -15.29 -4.50
C MET A 619 0.90 -15.09 -3.09
N LYS A 620 0.06 -15.22 -2.07
CA LYS A 620 0.45 -15.12 -0.66
C LYS A 620 1.48 -16.17 -0.27
N THR A 621 1.31 -17.42 -0.71
CA THR A 621 2.25 -18.51 -0.41
C THR A 621 3.58 -18.26 -1.07
N THR A 622 3.59 -17.89 -2.36
CA THR A 622 4.82 -17.56 -3.08
C THR A 622 5.50 -16.33 -2.47
N TYR A 623 4.75 -15.27 -2.13
CA TYR A 623 5.29 -14.11 -1.43
C TYR A 623 6.00 -14.51 -0.12
N LYS A 624 5.37 -15.37 0.71
CA LYS A 624 5.99 -15.86 1.94
C LYS A 624 7.29 -16.64 1.69
N ARG A 625 7.35 -17.47 0.61
CA ARG A 625 8.57 -18.18 0.21
C ARG A 625 9.71 -17.21 -0.13
N ILE A 626 9.44 -16.23 -1.00
CA ILE A 626 10.45 -15.23 -1.38
C ILE A 626 10.82 -14.37 -0.17
N ARG A 627 9.84 -13.96 0.63
CA ARG A 627 10.06 -13.18 1.85
C ARG A 627 10.97 -13.91 2.85
N TYR A 628 10.75 -15.21 3.03
CA TYR A 628 11.64 -16.02 3.86
C TYR A 628 13.11 -15.96 3.37
N LEU A 629 13.32 -16.09 2.06
CA LEU A 629 14.67 -16.03 1.46
C LEU A 629 15.33 -14.66 1.66
N VAL A 630 14.55 -13.57 1.54
CA VAL A 630 15.03 -12.21 1.83
C VAL A 630 15.40 -12.08 3.31
N ASP A 631 14.53 -12.49 4.23
CA ASP A 631 14.76 -12.41 5.67
C ASP A 631 15.92 -13.30 6.15
N ALA A 632 16.13 -14.44 5.48
CA ALA A 632 17.28 -15.32 5.71
C ALA A 632 18.60 -14.72 5.25
N GLY A 633 18.60 -13.65 4.44
CA GLY A 633 19.81 -13.02 3.90
C GLY A 633 20.38 -13.71 2.67
N CYS A 634 19.55 -14.41 1.87
CA CYS A 634 19.95 -15.00 0.61
C CYS A 634 20.31 -13.94 -0.43
N ILE A 635 21.18 -14.28 -1.38
CA ILE A 635 21.56 -13.43 -2.48
C ILE A 635 20.83 -13.88 -3.74
N PHE A 636 20.01 -12.99 -4.30
CA PHE A 636 19.24 -13.25 -5.52
C PHE A 636 20.07 -12.96 -6.76
N VAL A 637 20.11 -13.91 -7.70
CA VAL A 637 20.77 -13.78 -9.00
C VAL A 637 19.69 -13.84 -10.09
N GLY A 638 19.72 -12.87 -11.03
CA GLY A 638 18.77 -12.87 -12.14
C GLY A 638 19.11 -11.85 -13.22
N HIS A 639 18.15 -11.52 -14.09
CA HIS A 639 18.35 -10.59 -15.18
C HIS A 639 17.20 -9.58 -15.27
N GLY A 640 17.37 -8.39 -14.73
CA GLY A 640 16.33 -7.35 -14.62
C GLY A 640 15.44 -7.52 -13.39
N LEU A 641 15.98 -8.08 -12.30
CA LEU A 641 15.28 -8.45 -11.05
C LEU A 641 14.43 -7.35 -10.43
N LYS A 642 14.74 -6.08 -10.71
CA LYS A 642 13.93 -4.97 -10.20
C LYS A 642 12.46 -5.11 -10.59
N ASN A 643 12.19 -5.50 -11.84
CA ASN A 643 10.82 -5.70 -12.31
C ASN A 643 10.11 -6.84 -11.57
N ASP A 644 10.83 -7.94 -11.34
CA ASP A 644 10.31 -9.11 -10.61
C ASP A 644 9.93 -8.75 -9.17
N PHE A 645 10.82 -8.06 -8.45
CA PHE A 645 10.57 -7.63 -7.08
C PHE A 645 9.45 -6.60 -6.98
N ASP A 646 9.37 -5.65 -7.93
CA ASP A 646 8.27 -4.68 -7.99
C ASP A 646 6.92 -5.38 -8.19
N MET A 647 6.86 -6.38 -9.09
CA MET A 647 5.63 -7.14 -9.36
C MET A 647 5.27 -8.10 -8.22
N LEU A 648 6.25 -8.70 -7.55
CA LEU A 648 6.06 -9.47 -6.31
C LEU A 648 5.66 -8.58 -5.12
N ASN A 649 5.76 -7.26 -5.27
CA ASN A 649 5.51 -6.27 -4.22
C ASN A 649 6.43 -6.45 -3.00
N ILE A 650 7.70 -6.84 -3.24
CA ILE A 650 8.72 -7.09 -2.20
C ILE A 650 9.91 -6.14 -2.36
N VAL A 651 10.50 -5.75 -1.25
CA VAL A 651 11.76 -5.01 -1.22
C VAL A 651 12.88 -5.97 -0.84
N VAL A 652 13.91 -6.01 -1.67
CA VAL A 652 15.11 -6.81 -1.43
C VAL A 652 16.28 -5.84 -1.22
N PRO A 653 17.03 -5.95 -0.12
CA PRO A 653 18.23 -5.14 0.09
C PRO A 653 19.21 -5.24 -1.07
N VAL A 654 19.83 -4.11 -1.44
CA VAL A 654 20.70 -4.05 -2.61
C VAL A 654 21.90 -5.01 -2.52
N GLU A 655 22.40 -5.25 -1.33
CA GLU A 655 23.48 -6.22 -1.04
C GLU A 655 23.07 -7.68 -1.26
N GLN A 656 21.78 -7.96 -1.35
CA GLN A 656 21.24 -9.28 -1.65
C GLN A 656 20.87 -9.45 -3.13
N VAL A 657 21.21 -8.48 -4.00
CA VAL A 657 20.82 -8.51 -5.41
C VAL A 657 22.05 -8.55 -6.32
N VAL A 658 22.13 -9.57 -7.13
CA VAL A 658 23.09 -9.72 -8.22
C VAL A 658 22.33 -9.72 -9.53
N ASP A 659 22.27 -8.57 -10.20
CA ASP A 659 21.54 -8.42 -11.45
C ASP A 659 22.50 -8.42 -12.64
N THR A 660 22.41 -9.43 -13.48
CA THR A 660 23.28 -9.60 -14.65
C THR A 660 23.10 -8.50 -15.70
N VAL A 661 21.96 -7.79 -15.73
CA VAL A 661 21.78 -6.59 -16.55
C VAL A 661 22.83 -5.54 -16.19
N HIS A 662 23.08 -5.33 -14.91
CA HIS A 662 24.03 -4.32 -14.42
C HIS A 662 25.47 -4.82 -14.42
N LEU A 663 25.71 -6.11 -14.17
CA LEU A 663 27.07 -6.69 -14.23
C LEU A 663 27.68 -6.57 -15.63
N PHE A 664 26.85 -6.75 -16.68
CA PHE A 664 27.31 -6.66 -18.07
C PHE A 664 27.00 -5.31 -18.73
N GLN A 665 26.84 -4.24 -17.94
CA GLN A 665 26.57 -2.89 -18.44
C GLN A 665 27.83 -2.00 -18.36
N LEU A 666 28.17 -1.32 -19.44
CA LEU A 666 29.06 -0.16 -19.39
C LEU A 666 28.29 1.10 -18.95
N PRO A 667 28.88 1.98 -18.12
CA PRO A 667 28.25 3.22 -17.69
C PRO A 667 27.65 4.02 -18.84
N ASN A 668 26.41 4.46 -18.71
CA ASN A 668 25.68 5.25 -19.70
C ASN A 668 25.55 4.58 -21.08
N ARG A 669 25.59 3.25 -21.12
CA ARG A 669 25.37 2.48 -22.34
C ARG A 669 24.08 1.68 -22.25
N ARG A 670 23.57 1.29 -23.44
CA ARG A 670 22.37 0.45 -23.58
C ARG A 670 22.48 -0.83 -22.77
N LEU A 671 21.37 -1.23 -22.13
CA LEU A 671 21.23 -2.55 -21.51
C LEU A 671 21.22 -3.65 -22.58
N LEU A 672 21.82 -4.79 -22.27
CA LEU A 672 21.86 -5.96 -23.14
C LEU A 672 20.84 -6.99 -22.68
N SER A 673 20.19 -7.67 -23.61
CA SER A 673 19.20 -8.72 -23.31
C SER A 673 19.88 -10.00 -22.84
N LEU A 674 19.19 -10.78 -22.00
CA LEU A 674 19.64 -12.10 -21.56
C LEU A 674 19.98 -13.00 -22.75
N LYS A 675 19.11 -13.04 -23.77
CA LYS A 675 19.33 -13.79 -25.01
C LYS A 675 20.65 -13.45 -25.71
N PHE A 676 21.01 -12.17 -25.76
CA PHE A 676 22.26 -11.74 -26.39
C PHE A 676 23.49 -12.17 -25.54
N LEU A 677 23.41 -12.00 -24.22
CA LEU A 677 24.48 -12.39 -23.31
C LEU A 677 24.69 -13.91 -23.28
N ALA A 678 23.62 -14.69 -23.30
CA ALA A 678 23.64 -16.14 -23.36
C ALA A 678 24.32 -16.63 -24.65
N TRP A 679 23.96 -16.06 -25.80
CA TRP A 679 24.60 -16.37 -27.07
C TRP A 679 26.11 -16.02 -27.04
N TYR A 680 26.44 -14.82 -26.53
CA TYR A 680 27.83 -14.30 -26.60
C TYR A 680 28.77 -15.00 -25.65
N PHE A 681 28.40 -15.28 -24.42
CA PHE A 681 29.30 -15.83 -23.39
C PHE A 681 29.12 -17.33 -23.12
N LEU A 682 27.95 -17.88 -23.43
CA LEU A 682 27.65 -19.27 -23.11
C LEU A 682 27.40 -20.14 -24.37
N ASP A 683 27.48 -19.55 -25.58
CA ASP A 683 27.17 -20.22 -26.85
C ASP A 683 25.76 -20.86 -26.84
N LYS A 684 24.82 -20.28 -26.07
CA LYS A 684 23.46 -20.78 -25.89
C LYS A 684 22.46 -19.94 -26.66
N ILE A 685 21.49 -20.61 -27.29
CA ILE A 685 20.32 -19.99 -27.91
C ILE A 685 19.14 -20.29 -26.99
N ILE A 686 18.70 -19.30 -26.23
CA ILE A 686 17.56 -19.37 -25.32
C ILE A 686 16.35 -18.64 -25.88
N GLN A 687 15.21 -18.79 -25.21
CA GLN A 687 13.97 -18.12 -25.59
C GLN A 687 13.58 -18.42 -27.05
N VAL A 688 13.64 -19.70 -27.42
CA VAL A 688 13.21 -20.19 -28.73
C VAL A 688 11.74 -20.57 -28.65
N GLY A 689 10.87 -19.66 -29.06
CA GLY A 689 9.43 -19.78 -28.89
C GLY A 689 8.96 -18.96 -27.69
N THR A 690 8.33 -19.61 -26.69
CA THR A 690 7.94 -18.98 -25.43
C THR A 690 9.11 -18.92 -24.45
N HIS A 691 9.08 -17.94 -23.52
CA HIS A 691 10.06 -17.92 -22.44
C HIS A 691 9.74 -18.98 -21.38
N ASP A 692 10.78 -19.43 -20.68
CA ASP A 692 10.70 -20.32 -19.52
C ASP A 692 11.54 -19.72 -18.39
N PRO A 693 10.95 -19.31 -17.25
CA PRO A 693 11.68 -18.68 -16.17
C PRO A 693 12.72 -19.61 -15.55
N THR A 694 12.58 -20.92 -15.70
CA THR A 694 13.62 -21.88 -15.31
C THR A 694 14.86 -21.77 -16.20
N GLU A 695 14.69 -21.65 -17.52
CA GLU A 695 15.77 -21.43 -18.47
C GLU A 695 16.44 -20.07 -18.25
N ASP A 696 15.65 -19.03 -18.05
CA ASP A 696 16.12 -17.65 -17.90
C ASP A 696 16.87 -17.46 -16.56
N ALA A 697 16.35 -17.97 -15.45
CA ALA A 697 17.06 -17.95 -14.15
C ALA A 697 18.35 -18.78 -14.17
N ALA A 698 18.34 -19.98 -14.79
CA ALA A 698 19.55 -20.81 -14.92
C ALA A 698 20.61 -20.10 -15.77
N THR A 699 20.20 -19.47 -16.87
CA THR A 699 21.09 -18.71 -17.74
C THR A 699 21.70 -17.50 -17.03
N ALA A 700 20.91 -16.78 -16.23
CA ALA A 700 21.40 -15.67 -15.43
C ALA A 700 22.46 -16.15 -14.39
N LEU A 701 22.23 -17.31 -13.77
CA LEU A 701 23.17 -17.92 -12.84
C LEU A 701 24.50 -18.30 -13.51
N GLU A 702 24.44 -18.92 -14.70
CA GLU A 702 25.65 -19.26 -15.47
C GLU A 702 26.43 -18.02 -15.93
N LEU A 703 25.70 -16.96 -16.35
CA LEU A 703 26.34 -15.67 -16.68
C LEU A 703 27.02 -15.05 -15.47
N PHE A 704 26.41 -15.13 -14.28
CA PHE A 704 27.05 -14.67 -13.05
C PHE A 704 28.33 -15.46 -12.75
N GLN A 705 28.30 -16.80 -12.90
CA GLN A 705 29.50 -17.63 -12.72
C GLN A 705 30.58 -17.22 -13.72
N ARG A 706 30.21 -16.96 -14.96
CA ARG A 706 31.14 -16.50 -16.00
C ARG A 706 31.73 -15.11 -15.70
N TYR A 707 30.90 -14.21 -15.16
CA TYR A 707 31.37 -12.90 -14.70
C TYR A 707 32.40 -13.02 -13.58
N ARG A 708 32.18 -13.91 -12.62
CA ARG A 708 33.13 -14.20 -11.54
C ARG A 708 34.50 -14.70 -12.04
N GLU A 709 34.53 -15.46 -13.16
CA GLU A 709 35.79 -15.85 -13.82
C GLU A 709 36.54 -14.62 -14.37
N PHE A 710 35.82 -13.69 -15.02
CA PHE A 710 36.43 -12.44 -15.51
C PHE A 710 36.94 -11.56 -14.37
N GLU A 711 36.25 -11.51 -13.28
CA GLU A 711 36.62 -10.77 -12.08
C GLU A 711 37.89 -11.37 -11.46
N ALA A 712 37.97 -12.68 -11.34
CA ALA A 712 39.16 -13.39 -10.85
C ALA A 712 40.39 -13.17 -11.74
N LEU A 713 40.19 -12.95 -13.04
CA LEU A 713 41.26 -12.64 -14.01
C LEU A 713 41.58 -11.14 -14.11
N ASN A 714 40.88 -10.29 -13.37
CA ASN A 714 40.93 -8.81 -13.41
C ASN A 714 40.80 -8.23 -14.84
N ASN A 715 39.98 -8.82 -15.71
CA ASN A 715 39.82 -8.42 -17.11
C ASN A 715 38.36 -7.94 -17.45
N VAL A 716 37.53 -7.69 -16.45
CA VAL A 716 36.16 -7.26 -16.65
C VAL A 716 36.03 -6.02 -17.56
N PRO A 717 36.82 -4.93 -17.39
CA PRO A 717 36.70 -3.75 -18.24
C PRO A 717 36.98 -4.05 -19.72
N GLU A 718 37.99 -4.87 -20.01
CA GLU A 718 38.37 -5.25 -21.38
C GLU A 718 37.28 -6.10 -22.01
N VAL A 719 36.74 -7.07 -21.25
CA VAL A 719 35.65 -7.95 -21.70
C VAL A 719 34.39 -7.12 -22.02
N LEU A 720 33.99 -6.19 -21.14
CA LEU A 720 32.85 -5.33 -21.40
C LEU A 720 33.03 -4.40 -22.59
N CYS A 721 34.25 -3.83 -22.75
CA CYS A 721 34.58 -3.02 -23.92
C CYS A 721 34.47 -3.82 -25.22
N GLN A 722 34.93 -5.05 -25.24
CA GLN A 722 34.87 -5.93 -26.41
C GLN A 722 33.41 -6.35 -26.67
N LEU A 723 32.68 -6.76 -25.63
CA LEU A 723 31.24 -7.10 -25.68
C LEU A 723 30.42 -6.00 -26.40
N TYR A 724 30.61 -4.72 -26.01
CA TYR A 724 29.87 -3.61 -26.61
C TYR A 724 30.27 -3.32 -28.07
N LYS A 725 31.52 -3.51 -28.43
CA LYS A 725 31.96 -3.41 -29.84
C LYS A 725 31.30 -4.49 -30.69
N ASP A 726 31.27 -5.73 -30.20
CA ASP A 726 30.73 -6.87 -30.92
C ASP A 726 29.18 -6.79 -30.96
N ALA A 727 28.54 -6.32 -29.86
CA ALA A 727 27.11 -6.07 -29.81
C ALA A 727 26.70 -5.01 -30.84
N GLN A 728 27.47 -3.92 -30.98
CA GLN A 728 27.22 -2.89 -31.97
C GLN A 728 27.40 -3.42 -33.40
N ALA A 729 28.43 -4.21 -33.65
CA ALA A 729 28.68 -4.85 -34.94
C ALA A 729 27.54 -5.80 -35.35
N ASN A 730 26.91 -6.48 -34.37
CA ASN A 730 25.77 -7.36 -34.56
C ASN A 730 24.42 -6.65 -34.44
N GLN A 731 24.39 -5.30 -34.46
CA GLN A 731 23.18 -4.50 -34.34
C GLN A 731 22.34 -4.87 -33.10
N TRP A 732 23.01 -5.26 -32.00
CA TRP A 732 22.38 -5.65 -30.72
C TRP A 732 21.46 -6.87 -30.81
N ARG A 733 21.64 -7.71 -31.79
CA ARG A 733 20.84 -8.91 -32.05
C ARG A 733 21.73 -10.14 -32.14
N VAL A 734 21.18 -11.28 -31.75
CA VAL A 734 21.82 -12.59 -32.00
C VAL A 734 21.87 -12.79 -33.49
N PRO A 735 23.06 -13.08 -34.10
CA PRO A 735 23.16 -13.38 -35.51
C PRO A 735 22.27 -14.57 -35.87
N ARG A 736 21.52 -14.46 -36.96
CA ARG A 736 20.79 -15.62 -37.50
C ARG A 736 21.82 -16.65 -37.93
N GLN A 737 21.78 -17.84 -37.36
CA GLN A 737 22.49 -18.97 -37.92
C GLN A 737 21.94 -19.22 -39.33
N LEU A 738 22.80 -19.15 -40.35
CA LEU A 738 22.51 -19.45 -41.75
C LEU A 738 22.23 -20.94 -41.93
#